data_ca84af3a8170aeefc25cc784b16062e6
#
_entry.id   ca84af3a8170aeefc25cc784b16062e6
#
_cell.length_a   1.000
_cell.length_b   1.000
_cell.length_c   1.000
_cell.angle_alpha   90.00
_cell.angle_beta   90.00
_cell.angle_gamma   90.00
#
_symmetry.space_group_name_H-M   'P 1'
#
loop_
_entity.id
_entity.type
_entity.pdbx_description
1 polymer ?
#
loop_
_entity_poly.entity_id
_entity_poly.type
_entity_poly.pdbx_seq_one_letter_code
_entity_poly.pdbx_strand_id
1 'polypeptide(L)'
;FRRLLDICKDVAGPDMYIDNILSDLEGMDMLLNTENISQWMETAARIQFTDLSRKRGSGVDPDMKELVRNSRTKYRDSFRKLRDRLCSMSVEEYLRELSANGAPLRMLITLASEYMDAVDAAKKEKNIIDFNDIEHMACSLLVKHENDTDEYTQLADDLASYYGEILIDEYQDSNMLQEMILTAVSRGRFDSSRNNLFMVGDVKQSIYKFRLARPELFLDKYVKYPDADGCEVIELRNNFRSRSQVLYSVNSVFEKIMHRECGGIEYTEDVRLNPGLEFAQRTDSGMMDNRTSIRLADLNIQYDEDDVNTPRECEGRLIASIIKEVIDEDTGMPVYDERLGTYRKAEYGDIVVLTRSLDGWADVFADELMNAGIPAAAQSSSGYYDTYEIEQILNLLAVIDNPAQDIPLAAVALSYFGTLDVNDLALVKSAYPDARLYESMNRYLNSHADNQDEICAKINNLLTMIEDYRTKSVYLTINELIWKIIYDTGFYDYVGMMPAGSMRQQNLDMLCDKAESYARTSYHGLFNFLRYIEKIRKYNLDSQSGASDMSDNNAVQIMSIHKSKGLEFPIVIVAGIAKKFNNMDARGRVVVDSDIGVGADIIDTVMRTKVSTPVKSAVEMKLVDDNLAEEMRILYVAMTRAKEKLIMTGTLKNYDKMCAKWKTTDVSTFDGIQGCSSYMDMIMPVACGDAVNFDISVTEINKEPDEDEYNGDKHDIMAHNAADIHEAAKKGAVSIEPYRYGYAVTMKTKLSVSEIKLHEYEEQGKFTRDVLPELNTANNGKNGSESDIEGVQPAYEPCVPQFISKKEEVAPAERGTAFHRVMECLDYNRCGSVDDIRGYIDELVDRNMISVTAV
;
A
#
# COMPACT_ATOMS: atom_id res chain seq x y z
N PHE A 1 -25.27 -19.58 16.98
CA PHE A 1 -26.46 -19.94 17.82
C PHE A 1 -26.28 -21.27 18.55
N ARG A 2 -25.73 -22.38 17.96
CA ARG A 2 -25.51 -23.66 18.67
C ARG A 2 -24.64 -23.45 19.90
N ARG A 3 -23.52 -22.72 19.78
CA ARG A 3 -22.66 -22.38 20.93
C ARG A 3 -23.39 -21.56 22.01
N LEU A 4 -24.28 -20.63 21.63
CA LEU A 4 -25.09 -19.88 22.60
C LEU A 4 -26.05 -20.79 23.32
N LEU A 5 -26.58 -21.82 22.65
CA LEU A 5 -27.44 -22.83 23.27
C LEU A 5 -26.67 -23.61 24.33
N ASP A 6 -25.43 -24.01 24.07
CA ASP A 6 -24.58 -24.74 25.02
C ASP A 6 -24.28 -23.89 26.25
N ILE A 7 -23.93 -22.60 26.06
CA ILE A 7 -23.73 -21.63 27.16
C ILE A 7 -25.02 -21.49 27.99
N CYS A 8 -26.20 -21.46 27.35
CA CYS A 8 -27.47 -21.37 28.05
C CYS A 8 -27.81 -22.63 28.87
N LYS A 9 -27.26 -23.78 28.46
CA LYS A 9 -27.45 -25.07 29.16
C LYS A 9 -26.46 -25.32 30.30
N ASP A 10 -25.44 -24.47 30.42
CA ASP A 10 -24.45 -24.61 31.50
C ASP A 10 -25.11 -24.38 32.88
N VAL A 11 -24.47 -24.89 33.96
CA VAL A 11 -24.97 -24.85 35.32
C VAL A 11 -25.26 -23.43 35.82
N ALA A 12 -24.48 -22.46 35.41
CA ALA A 12 -24.67 -21.04 35.71
C ALA A 12 -25.18 -20.22 34.49
N GLY A 13 -25.58 -20.90 33.41
CA GLY A 13 -26.00 -20.26 32.16
C GLY A 13 -27.42 -19.67 32.24
N PRO A 14 -27.78 -18.77 31.33
CA PRO A 14 -29.09 -18.15 31.26
C PRO A 14 -30.14 -19.08 30.61
N ASP A 15 -30.58 -20.12 31.37
CA ASP A 15 -31.55 -21.14 30.95
C ASP A 15 -32.87 -20.55 30.41
N MET A 16 -33.25 -19.36 30.88
CA MET A 16 -34.44 -18.66 30.41
C MET A 16 -34.40 -18.20 28.97
N TYR A 17 -33.22 -18.27 28.32
CA TYR A 17 -33.03 -17.89 26.91
C TYR A 17 -33.03 -19.12 25.97
N ILE A 18 -33.05 -20.34 26.47
CA ILE A 18 -33.00 -21.58 25.68
C ILE A 18 -34.06 -21.59 24.58
N ASP A 19 -35.33 -21.32 24.91
CA ASP A 19 -36.41 -21.33 23.92
C ASP A 19 -36.19 -20.28 22.79
N ASN A 20 -35.68 -19.13 23.15
CA ASN A 20 -35.37 -18.10 22.17
C ASN A 20 -34.24 -18.54 21.22
N ILE A 21 -33.16 -19.12 21.75
CA ILE A 21 -32.01 -19.59 20.97
C ILE A 21 -32.40 -20.80 20.10
N LEU A 22 -33.25 -21.72 20.61
CA LEU A 22 -33.78 -22.83 19.82
C LEU A 22 -34.62 -22.33 18.63
N SER A 23 -35.50 -21.37 18.86
CA SER A 23 -36.28 -20.74 17.77
C SER A 23 -35.40 -20.06 16.72
N ASP A 24 -34.33 -19.38 17.18
CA ASP A 24 -33.36 -18.77 16.27
C ASP A 24 -32.60 -19.84 15.44
N LEU A 25 -32.24 -20.97 16.08
CA LEU A 25 -31.59 -22.11 15.42
C LEU A 25 -32.49 -22.77 14.38
N GLU A 26 -33.75 -23.02 14.71
CA GLU A 26 -34.72 -23.60 13.75
C GLU A 26 -34.84 -22.72 12.50
N GLY A 27 -34.90 -21.40 12.68
CA GLY A 27 -34.90 -20.46 11.56
C GLY A 27 -33.62 -20.55 10.68
N MET A 28 -32.44 -20.68 11.30
CA MET A 28 -31.17 -20.83 10.57
C MET A 28 -31.09 -22.22 9.89
N ASP A 29 -31.51 -23.29 10.56
CA ASP A 29 -31.51 -24.61 9.93
C ASP A 29 -32.50 -24.69 8.74
N MET A 30 -33.63 -23.97 8.78
CA MET A 30 -34.50 -23.81 7.60
C MET A 30 -33.78 -23.13 6.43
N LEU A 31 -32.96 -22.12 6.67
CA LEU A 31 -32.20 -21.45 5.62
C LEU A 31 -31.13 -22.36 5.02
N LEU A 32 -30.40 -23.09 5.84
CA LEU A 32 -29.36 -24.02 5.41
C LEU A 32 -29.89 -25.17 4.55
N ASN A 33 -31.15 -25.51 4.70
CA ASN A 33 -31.80 -26.59 3.93
C ASN A 33 -32.53 -26.11 2.67
N THR A 34 -32.37 -24.85 2.26
CA THR A 34 -32.93 -24.34 1.02
C THR A 34 -32.09 -24.78 -0.19
N GLU A 35 -32.75 -25.19 -1.27
CA GLU A 35 -32.11 -25.74 -2.46
C GLU A 35 -31.71 -24.65 -3.48
N ASN A 36 -32.34 -23.47 -3.40
CA ASN A 36 -32.09 -22.39 -4.34
C ASN A 36 -32.30 -21.00 -3.72
N ILE A 37 -31.83 -19.98 -4.41
CA ILE A 37 -31.83 -18.58 -3.92
C ILE A 37 -33.25 -18.05 -3.70
N SER A 38 -34.26 -18.44 -4.51
CA SER A 38 -35.64 -18.00 -4.33
C SER A 38 -36.22 -18.51 -3.01
N GLN A 39 -36.03 -19.80 -2.73
CA GLN A 39 -36.45 -20.41 -1.45
C GLN A 39 -35.69 -19.78 -0.28
N TRP A 40 -34.41 -19.51 -0.44
CA TRP A 40 -33.61 -18.84 0.59
C TRP A 40 -34.16 -17.45 0.92
N MET A 41 -34.44 -16.62 -0.12
CA MET A 41 -34.98 -15.26 0.05
C MET A 41 -36.36 -15.28 0.71
N GLU A 42 -37.26 -16.21 0.31
CA GLU A 42 -38.57 -16.36 0.94
C GLU A 42 -38.47 -16.79 2.40
N THR A 43 -37.56 -17.74 2.70
CA THR A 43 -37.34 -18.23 4.07
C THR A 43 -36.74 -17.13 4.94
N ALA A 44 -35.70 -16.42 4.43
CA ALA A 44 -35.06 -15.29 5.11
C ALA A 44 -36.04 -14.16 5.45
N ALA A 45 -36.99 -13.87 4.55
CA ALA A 45 -38.04 -12.87 4.79
C ALA A 45 -39.02 -13.27 5.92
N ARG A 46 -39.22 -14.57 6.15
CA ARG A 46 -40.13 -15.10 7.19
C ARG A 46 -39.49 -15.19 8.56
N ILE A 47 -38.16 -15.22 8.66
CA ILE A 47 -37.47 -15.36 9.94
C ILE A 47 -37.68 -14.11 10.80
N GLN A 48 -38.22 -14.34 11.99
CA GLN A 48 -38.40 -13.29 12.99
C GLN A 48 -37.73 -13.70 14.30
N PHE A 49 -36.88 -12.85 14.80
CA PHE A 49 -36.21 -13.03 16.08
C PHE A 49 -37.13 -12.53 17.21
N THR A 50 -37.47 -13.44 18.12
CA THR A 50 -38.29 -13.10 19.29
C THR A 50 -37.49 -12.29 20.31
N ASP A 51 -38.17 -11.45 21.10
CA ASP A 51 -37.54 -10.78 22.23
C ASP A 51 -37.08 -11.77 23.28
N LEU A 52 -35.90 -11.53 23.89
CA LEU A 52 -35.39 -12.37 24.96
C LEU A 52 -36.35 -12.39 26.17
N SER A 53 -36.51 -13.58 26.78
CA SER A 53 -37.35 -13.77 27.97
C SER A 53 -37.01 -12.78 29.09
N ARG A 54 -38.00 -12.12 29.66
CA ARG A 54 -37.85 -11.19 30.79
C ARG A 54 -37.83 -11.91 32.15
N LYS A 55 -37.87 -13.25 32.16
CA LYS A 55 -37.81 -14.06 33.39
C LYS A 55 -36.49 -13.79 34.13
N ARG A 56 -36.55 -13.81 35.45
CA ARG A 56 -35.34 -13.73 36.28
C ARG A 56 -34.93 -15.16 36.64
N GLY A 57 -33.80 -15.63 36.16
CA GLY A 57 -33.15 -16.88 36.58
C GLY A 57 -32.52 -16.70 37.94
N SER A 58 -32.65 -17.70 38.83
CA SER A 58 -31.93 -17.75 40.11
C SER A 58 -30.62 -18.49 39.90
N GLY A 59 -29.49 -17.83 40.25
CA GLY A 59 -28.16 -18.47 40.14
C GLY A 59 -27.47 -18.30 38.77
N VAL A 60 -27.99 -17.45 37.89
CA VAL A 60 -27.38 -17.16 36.58
C VAL A 60 -26.20 -16.19 36.72
N ASP A 61 -25.09 -16.55 36.12
CA ASP A 61 -23.93 -15.70 36.04
C ASP A 61 -24.22 -14.45 35.17
N PRO A 62 -24.04 -13.21 35.72
CA PRO A 62 -24.25 -11.98 34.98
C PRO A 62 -23.45 -11.87 33.72
N ASP A 63 -22.20 -12.34 33.72
CA ASP A 63 -21.27 -12.23 32.60
C ASP A 63 -21.69 -13.18 31.46
N MET A 64 -22.09 -14.43 31.79
CA MET A 64 -22.62 -15.36 30.80
C MET A 64 -23.94 -14.86 30.19
N LYS A 65 -24.79 -14.24 31.01
CA LYS A 65 -26.04 -13.65 30.54
C LYS A 65 -25.78 -12.47 29.57
N GLU A 66 -24.84 -11.63 29.90
CA GLU A 66 -24.47 -10.48 29.05
C GLU A 66 -23.82 -10.97 27.76
N LEU A 67 -22.95 -11.98 27.82
CA LEU A 67 -22.30 -12.60 26.67
C LEU A 67 -23.37 -13.15 25.70
N VAL A 68 -24.32 -13.93 26.17
CA VAL A 68 -25.38 -14.50 25.32
C VAL A 68 -26.25 -13.40 24.70
N ARG A 69 -26.58 -12.36 25.45
CA ARG A 69 -27.37 -11.23 24.96
C ARG A 69 -26.65 -10.45 23.86
N ASN A 70 -25.38 -10.11 24.09
CA ASN A 70 -24.58 -9.33 23.18
C ASN A 70 -24.27 -10.12 21.89
N SER A 71 -23.86 -11.39 22.00
CA SER A 71 -23.59 -12.26 20.86
C SER A 71 -24.85 -12.51 20.03
N ARG A 72 -26.01 -12.81 20.68
CA ARG A 72 -27.27 -12.96 19.96
C ARG A 72 -27.66 -11.70 19.20
N THR A 73 -27.46 -10.52 19.80
CA THR A 73 -27.75 -9.23 19.15
C THR A 73 -26.88 -9.04 17.94
N LYS A 74 -25.59 -9.33 18.07
CA LYS A 74 -24.62 -9.26 16.96
C LYS A 74 -25.02 -10.20 15.81
N TYR A 75 -25.34 -11.46 16.10
CA TYR A 75 -25.73 -12.43 15.07
C TYR A 75 -27.04 -12.07 14.37
N ARG A 76 -28.03 -11.60 15.13
CA ARG A 76 -29.27 -11.08 14.57
C ARG A 76 -29.05 -9.89 13.62
N ASP A 77 -28.20 -8.96 14.01
CA ASP A 77 -27.92 -7.77 13.22
C ASP A 77 -27.08 -8.10 11.96
N SER A 78 -26.16 -9.06 12.06
CA SER A 78 -25.43 -9.61 10.91
C SER A 78 -26.37 -10.30 9.92
N PHE A 79 -27.30 -11.14 10.42
CA PHE A 79 -28.31 -11.76 9.57
C PHE A 79 -29.21 -10.72 8.89
N ARG A 80 -29.67 -9.71 9.64
CA ARG A 80 -30.49 -8.64 9.06
C ARG A 80 -29.77 -7.91 7.93
N LYS A 81 -28.50 -7.56 8.14
CA LYS A 81 -27.68 -6.93 7.11
C LYS A 81 -27.54 -7.80 5.87
N LEU A 82 -27.30 -9.09 6.04
CA LEU A 82 -27.20 -10.06 4.96
C LEU A 82 -28.54 -10.16 4.20
N ARG A 83 -29.64 -10.36 4.92
CA ARG A 83 -30.99 -10.42 4.36
C ARG A 83 -31.30 -9.14 3.58
N ASP A 84 -31.13 -7.97 4.19
CA ASP A 84 -31.50 -6.69 3.59
C ASP A 84 -30.63 -6.40 2.34
N ARG A 85 -29.41 -6.95 2.31
CA ARG A 85 -28.50 -6.87 1.15
C ARG A 85 -28.91 -7.80 0.02
N LEU A 86 -29.27 -9.06 0.30
CA LEU A 86 -29.61 -10.06 -0.69
C LEU A 86 -31.08 -10.04 -1.09
N CYS A 87 -32.00 -9.66 -0.19
CA CYS A 87 -33.43 -9.57 -0.44
C CYS A 87 -33.89 -8.14 -0.75
N SER A 88 -33.03 -7.28 -1.27
CA SER A 88 -33.37 -5.91 -1.67
C SER A 88 -34.39 -5.85 -2.81
N MET A 89 -34.51 -6.92 -3.58
CA MET A 89 -35.47 -7.11 -4.66
C MET A 89 -35.85 -8.60 -4.77
N SER A 90 -36.99 -8.90 -5.40
CA SER A 90 -37.36 -10.28 -5.70
C SER A 90 -36.50 -10.86 -6.82
N VAL A 91 -36.43 -12.20 -6.92
CA VAL A 91 -35.67 -12.86 -8.00
C VAL A 91 -36.21 -12.46 -9.38
N GLU A 92 -37.53 -12.33 -9.51
CA GLU A 92 -38.17 -11.93 -10.77
C GLU A 92 -37.83 -10.48 -11.14
N GLU A 93 -37.82 -9.58 -10.19
CA GLU A 93 -37.35 -8.20 -10.40
C GLU A 93 -35.88 -8.18 -10.78
N TYR A 94 -35.04 -8.95 -10.07
CA TYR A 94 -33.63 -9.05 -10.39
C TYR A 94 -33.37 -9.59 -11.80
N LEU A 95 -34.03 -10.66 -12.23
CA LEU A 95 -33.89 -11.19 -13.59
C LEU A 95 -34.37 -10.21 -14.66
N ARG A 96 -35.42 -9.43 -14.39
CA ARG A 96 -35.89 -8.37 -15.27
C ARG A 96 -34.86 -7.27 -15.41
N GLU A 97 -34.33 -6.80 -14.29
CA GLU A 97 -33.32 -5.75 -14.26
C GLU A 97 -31.99 -6.22 -14.88
N LEU A 98 -31.59 -7.47 -14.63
CA LEU A 98 -30.41 -8.08 -15.26
C LEU A 98 -30.57 -8.14 -16.79
N SER A 99 -31.78 -8.49 -17.27
CA SER A 99 -32.07 -8.50 -18.71
C SER A 99 -31.97 -7.10 -19.30
N ALA A 100 -32.51 -6.08 -18.61
CA ALA A 100 -32.48 -4.69 -19.05
C ALA A 100 -31.05 -4.10 -19.03
N ASN A 101 -30.27 -4.42 -18.00
CA ASN A 101 -28.91 -3.89 -17.80
C ASN A 101 -27.80 -4.82 -18.32
N GLY A 102 -28.12 -5.97 -18.88
CA GLY A 102 -27.13 -6.90 -19.41
C GLY A 102 -26.38 -6.39 -20.64
N ALA A 103 -26.95 -5.45 -21.40
CA ALA A 103 -26.31 -4.88 -22.58
C ALA A 103 -25.03 -4.07 -22.24
N PRO A 104 -25.02 -3.15 -21.24
CA PRO A 104 -23.79 -2.48 -20.80
C PRO A 104 -22.71 -3.44 -20.33
N LEU A 105 -23.08 -4.50 -19.58
CA LEU A 105 -22.14 -5.48 -19.09
C LEU A 105 -21.51 -6.31 -20.24
N ARG A 106 -22.34 -6.76 -21.19
CA ARG A 106 -21.82 -7.42 -22.41
C ARG A 106 -20.92 -6.50 -23.21
N MET A 107 -21.27 -5.21 -23.34
CA MET A 107 -20.41 -4.24 -24.02
C MET A 107 -19.07 -4.09 -23.31
N LEU A 108 -19.05 -4.05 -21.99
CA LEU A 108 -17.80 -3.99 -21.22
C LEU A 108 -16.91 -5.21 -21.47
N ILE A 109 -17.50 -6.41 -21.49
CA ILE A 109 -16.78 -7.66 -21.80
C ILE A 109 -16.24 -7.61 -23.25
N THR A 110 -17.06 -7.17 -24.21
CA THR A 110 -16.63 -7.02 -25.61
C THR A 110 -15.47 -6.04 -25.75
N LEU A 111 -15.56 -4.87 -25.08
CA LEU A 111 -14.48 -3.89 -25.08
C LEU A 111 -13.19 -4.41 -24.43
N ALA A 112 -13.30 -5.20 -23.37
CA ALA A 112 -12.15 -5.85 -22.75
C ALA A 112 -11.49 -6.86 -23.72
N SER A 113 -12.29 -7.67 -24.43
CA SER A 113 -11.80 -8.60 -25.43
C SER A 113 -11.12 -7.88 -26.61
N GLU A 114 -11.77 -6.85 -27.18
CA GLU A 114 -11.18 -6.04 -28.26
C GLU A 114 -9.88 -5.35 -27.83
N TYR A 115 -9.80 -4.89 -26.56
CA TYR A 115 -8.59 -4.32 -26.00
C TYR A 115 -7.46 -5.36 -25.92
N MET A 116 -7.75 -6.58 -25.45
CA MET A 116 -6.77 -7.67 -25.42
C MET A 116 -6.26 -7.99 -26.83
N ASP A 117 -7.14 -8.13 -27.81
CA ASP A 117 -6.77 -8.37 -29.23
C ASP A 117 -5.86 -7.25 -29.77
N ALA A 118 -6.17 -5.99 -29.44
CA ALA A 118 -5.37 -4.84 -29.86
C ALA A 118 -3.99 -4.82 -29.21
N VAL A 119 -3.89 -5.19 -27.92
CA VAL A 119 -2.60 -5.32 -27.20
C VAL A 119 -1.77 -6.43 -27.83
N ASP A 120 -2.36 -7.60 -28.13
CA ASP A 120 -1.66 -8.72 -28.78
C ASP A 120 -1.17 -8.34 -30.18
N ALA A 121 -1.97 -7.62 -30.97
CA ALA A 121 -1.55 -7.12 -32.25
C ALA A 121 -0.36 -6.14 -32.14
N ALA A 122 -0.40 -5.23 -31.16
CA ALA A 122 0.68 -4.29 -30.92
C ALA A 122 1.97 -4.97 -30.42
N LYS A 123 1.86 -6.02 -29.59
CA LYS A 123 3.00 -6.84 -29.16
C LYS A 123 3.64 -7.57 -30.36
N LYS A 124 2.83 -8.16 -31.22
CA LYS A 124 3.30 -8.83 -32.43
C LYS A 124 4.00 -7.87 -33.39
N GLU A 125 3.48 -6.66 -33.58
CA GLU A 125 4.11 -5.62 -34.41
C GLU A 125 5.50 -5.24 -33.86
N LYS A 126 5.65 -5.18 -32.55
CA LYS A 126 6.89 -4.80 -31.87
C LYS A 126 7.83 -5.99 -31.62
N ASN A 127 7.44 -7.22 -31.92
CA ASN A 127 8.17 -8.47 -31.60
C ASN A 127 8.51 -8.57 -30.11
N ILE A 128 7.58 -8.24 -29.22
CA ILE A 128 7.71 -8.35 -27.76
C ILE A 128 6.67 -9.32 -27.21
N ILE A 129 7.01 -10.00 -26.13
CA ILE A 129 6.13 -10.89 -25.35
C ILE A 129 6.32 -10.58 -23.87
N ASP A 130 5.30 -10.82 -23.08
CA ASP A 130 5.39 -10.80 -21.61
C ASP A 130 5.32 -12.22 -21.02
N PHE A 131 5.44 -12.33 -19.70
CA PHE A 131 5.43 -13.63 -19.03
C PHE A 131 4.10 -14.39 -19.20
N ASN A 132 2.97 -13.69 -19.24
CA ASN A 132 1.67 -14.32 -19.46
C ASN A 132 1.58 -14.87 -20.89
N ASP A 133 2.11 -14.16 -21.88
CA ASP A 133 2.14 -14.64 -23.27
C ASP A 133 2.89 -15.97 -23.37
N ILE A 134 4.00 -16.13 -22.63
CA ILE A 134 4.80 -17.37 -22.64
C ILE A 134 3.96 -18.54 -22.10
N GLU A 135 3.26 -18.36 -20.99
CA GLU A 135 2.39 -19.38 -20.39
C GLU A 135 1.23 -19.75 -21.32
N HIS A 136 0.55 -18.75 -21.91
CA HIS A 136 -0.54 -18.97 -22.87
C HIS A 136 -0.06 -19.67 -24.14
N MET A 137 1.08 -19.28 -24.69
CA MET A 137 1.66 -19.94 -25.87
C MET A 137 2.04 -21.38 -25.57
N ALA A 138 2.67 -21.64 -24.41
CA ALA A 138 3.00 -22.99 -23.98
C ALA A 138 1.74 -23.86 -23.85
N CYS A 139 0.70 -23.33 -23.20
CA CYS A 139 -0.58 -24.03 -23.06
C CYS A 139 -1.20 -24.34 -24.44
N SER A 140 -1.25 -23.37 -25.36
CA SER A 140 -1.82 -23.53 -26.69
C SER A 140 -1.06 -24.52 -27.58
N LEU A 141 0.24 -24.72 -27.35
CA LEU A 141 1.03 -25.74 -28.02
C LEU A 141 0.73 -27.16 -27.48
N LEU A 142 0.35 -27.27 -26.22
CA LEU A 142 0.14 -28.55 -25.54
C LEU A 142 -1.32 -28.98 -25.47
N VAL A 143 -2.24 -28.03 -25.39
CA VAL A 143 -3.68 -28.29 -25.23
C VAL A 143 -4.46 -27.54 -26.30
N LYS A 144 -5.35 -28.23 -27.01
CA LYS A 144 -6.34 -27.64 -27.90
C LYS A 144 -7.69 -27.65 -27.23
N HIS A 145 -8.31 -26.49 -27.17
CA HIS A 145 -9.67 -26.36 -26.66
C HIS A 145 -10.66 -26.37 -27.85
N GLU A 146 -11.33 -27.50 -28.05
CA GLU A 146 -12.35 -27.67 -29.11
C GLU A 146 -13.66 -28.19 -28.51
N ASN A 147 -14.78 -27.52 -28.80
CA ASN A 147 -16.14 -27.93 -28.38
C ASN A 147 -16.29 -28.16 -26.84
N ASP A 148 -15.77 -27.27 -26.03
CA ASP A 148 -15.75 -27.39 -24.54
C ASP A 148 -15.00 -28.62 -23.99
N THR A 149 -14.11 -29.20 -24.79
CA THR A 149 -13.23 -30.29 -24.35
C THR A 149 -11.77 -29.96 -24.63
N ASP A 150 -10.93 -30.25 -23.64
CA ASP A 150 -9.48 -30.09 -23.76
C ASP A 150 -8.88 -31.36 -24.39
N GLU A 151 -8.26 -31.22 -25.57
CA GLU A 151 -7.54 -32.29 -26.24
C GLU A 151 -6.04 -32.03 -26.21
N TYR A 152 -5.26 -33.01 -25.80
CA TYR A 152 -3.81 -32.90 -25.79
C TYR A 152 -3.23 -33.09 -27.18
N THR A 153 -2.20 -32.30 -27.50
CA THR A 153 -1.52 -32.37 -28.79
C THR A 153 -0.50 -33.50 -28.82
N GLN A 154 -0.05 -33.88 -30.01
CA GLN A 154 1.04 -34.84 -30.18
C GLN A 154 2.32 -34.38 -29.45
N LEU A 155 2.61 -33.08 -29.42
CA LEU A 155 3.74 -32.52 -28.69
C LEU A 155 3.63 -32.80 -27.18
N ALA A 156 2.44 -32.68 -26.61
CA ALA A 156 2.20 -33.03 -25.21
C ALA A 156 2.45 -34.54 -24.96
N ASP A 157 2.06 -35.41 -25.88
CA ASP A 157 2.31 -36.87 -25.80
C ASP A 157 3.81 -37.18 -25.84
N ASP A 158 4.52 -36.50 -26.74
CA ASP A 158 5.96 -36.68 -26.89
C ASP A 158 6.71 -36.22 -25.63
N LEU A 159 6.33 -35.06 -25.08
CA LEU A 159 6.92 -34.53 -23.84
C LEU A 159 6.58 -35.40 -22.63
N ALA A 160 5.32 -35.85 -22.48
CA ALA A 160 4.93 -36.76 -21.41
C ALA A 160 5.71 -38.11 -21.47
N SER A 161 6.05 -38.56 -22.66
CA SER A 161 6.89 -39.76 -22.85
C SER A 161 8.36 -39.48 -22.58
N TYR A 162 8.83 -38.26 -22.87
CA TYR A 162 10.22 -37.85 -22.71
C TYR A 162 10.62 -37.65 -21.24
N TYR A 163 9.77 -36.94 -20.45
CA TYR A 163 10.09 -36.65 -19.04
C TYR A 163 9.96 -37.89 -18.16
N GLY A 164 11.05 -38.28 -17.50
CA GLY A 164 11.08 -39.38 -16.52
C GLY A 164 10.34 -38.99 -15.25
N GLU A 165 10.68 -37.86 -14.71
CA GLU A 165 10.09 -37.27 -13.49
C GLU A 165 9.92 -35.76 -13.68
N ILE A 166 8.91 -35.19 -13.06
CA ILE A 166 8.59 -33.74 -13.03
C ILE A 166 8.56 -33.34 -11.58
N LEU A 167 9.51 -32.49 -11.16
CA LEU A 167 9.67 -32.03 -9.79
C LEU A 167 9.22 -30.56 -9.72
N ILE A 168 8.28 -30.27 -8.83
CA ILE A 168 7.66 -28.94 -8.71
C ILE A 168 7.81 -28.48 -7.27
N ASP A 169 8.48 -27.35 -7.08
CA ASP A 169 8.57 -26.67 -5.79
C ASP A 169 7.54 -25.56 -5.68
N GLU A 170 7.16 -25.19 -4.44
CA GLU A 170 6.19 -24.12 -4.15
C GLU A 170 4.85 -24.29 -4.91
N TYR A 171 4.40 -25.53 -5.05
CA TYR A 171 3.23 -25.86 -5.89
C TYR A 171 1.94 -25.12 -5.48
N GLN A 172 1.80 -24.70 -4.20
CA GLN A 172 0.65 -23.92 -3.72
C GLN A 172 0.51 -22.55 -4.38
N ASP A 173 1.53 -22.07 -5.10
CA ASP A 173 1.49 -20.80 -5.82
C ASP A 173 1.15 -20.96 -7.31
N SER A 174 0.88 -22.20 -7.74
CA SER A 174 0.51 -22.47 -9.13
C SER A 174 -0.86 -21.91 -9.48
N ASN A 175 -0.98 -21.36 -10.68
CA ASN A 175 -2.24 -20.94 -11.28
C ASN A 175 -2.85 -22.06 -12.14
N MET A 176 -4.08 -21.88 -12.62
CA MET A 176 -4.78 -22.88 -13.41
C MET A 176 -4.09 -23.17 -14.75
N LEU A 177 -3.49 -22.16 -15.38
CA LEU A 177 -2.79 -22.31 -16.65
C LEU A 177 -1.52 -23.17 -16.49
N GLN A 178 -0.76 -22.93 -15.42
CA GLN A 178 0.40 -23.73 -15.06
C GLN A 178 -0.01 -25.18 -14.75
N GLU A 179 -1.13 -25.39 -14.04
CA GLU A 179 -1.66 -26.74 -13.80
C GLU A 179 -2.01 -27.46 -15.09
N MET A 180 -2.63 -26.78 -16.06
CA MET A 180 -2.94 -27.34 -17.38
C MET A 180 -1.65 -27.78 -18.11
N ILE A 181 -0.62 -26.93 -18.11
CA ILE A 181 0.68 -27.24 -18.72
C ILE A 181 1.32 -28.46 -18.05
N LEU A 182 1.38 -28.49 -16.71
CA LEU A 182 1.98 -29.58 -15.94
C LEU A 182 1.24 -30.88 -16.15
N THR A 183 -0.09 -30.85 -16.18
CA THR A 183 -0.91 -32.03 -16.47
C THR A 183 -0.69 -32.52 -17.90
N ALA A 184 -0.60 -31.62 -18.89
CA ALA A 184 -0.38 -31.97 -20.29
C ALA A 184 0.92 -32.74 -20.52
N VAL A 185 1.98 -32.44 -19.77
CA VAL A 185 3.29 -33.10 -19.90
C VAL A 185 3.49 -34.27 -18.93
N SER A 186 2.49 -34.58 -18.09
CA SER A 186 2.51 -35.66 -17.11
C SER A 186 2.07 -36.99 -17.71
N ARG A 187 2.67 -38.11 -17.27
CA ARG A 187 2.24 -39.47 -17.61
C ARG A 187 0.97 -39.89 -16.89
N GLY A 188 0.65 -39.29 -15.75
CA GLY A 188 -0.55 -39.58 -14.97
C GLY A 188 -1.86 -39.44 -15.74
N ARG A 189 -1.87 -38.63 -16.83
CA ARG A 189 -3.03 -38.49 -17.70
C ARG A 189 -3.34 -39.71 -18.56
N PHE A 190 -2.34 -40.58 -18.83
CA PHE A 190 -2.54 -41.83 -19.55
C PHE A 190 -2.91 -42.97 -18.63
N ASP A 191 -2.22 -43.03 -17.48
CA ASP A 191 -2.37 -44.09 -16.50
C ASP A 191 -1.93 -43.55 -15.13
N SER A 192 -2.88 -43.46 -14.22
CA SER A 192 -2.65 -42.90 -12.87
C SER A 192 -1.57 -43.69 -12.10
N SER A 193 -1.40 -44.99 -12.41
CA SER A 193 -0.33 -45.82 -11.82
C SER A 193 1.08 -45.47 -12.30
N ARG A 194 1.21 -44.67 -13.34
CA ARG A 194 2.48 -44.21 -13.93
C ARG A 194 2.75 -42.72 -13.72
N ASN A 195 2.06 -42.14 -12.74
CA ASN A 195 2.25 -40.73 -12.43
C ASN A 195 3.73 -40.44 -12.13
N ASN A 196 4.26 -39.37 -12.74
CA ASN A 196 5.64 -38.94 -12.61
C ASN A 196 5.75 -37.51 -12.03
N LEU A 197 4.71 -37.02 -11.37
CA LEU A 197 4.71 -35.71 -10.73
C LEU A 197 5.13 -35.84 -9.26
N PHE A 198 6.12 -35.08 -8.86
CA PHE A 198 6.50 -34.87 -7.46
C PHE A 198 6.34 -33.39 -7.12
N MET A 199 5.46 -33.09 -6.19
CA MET A 199 5.10 -31.73 -5.85
C MET A 199 5.42 -31.45 -4.38
N VAL A 200 6.07 -30.33 -4.11
CA VAL A 200 6.35 -29.85 -2.75
C VAL A 200 5.65 -28.51 -2.56
N GLY A 201 5.05 -28.30 -1.40
CA GLY A 201 4.39 -27.04 -1.09
C GLY A 201 3.83 -26.98 0.32
N ASP A 202 3.44 -25.79 0.71
CA ASP A 202 2.77 -25.51 1.97
C ASP A 202 1.64 -24.50 1.73
N VAL A 203 0.39 -24.93 1.77
CA VAL A 203 -0.77 -24.06 1.51
C VAL A 203 -0.82 -22.87 2.46
N LYS A 204 -0.29 -23.02 3.69
CA LYS A 204 -0.19 -21.92 4.66
C LYS A 204 0.72 -20.77 4.17
N GLN A 205 1.57 -21.03 3.16
CA GLN A 205 2.49 -20.06 2.55
C GLN A 205 2.04 -19.56 1.17
N SER A 206 0.81 -19.86 0.73
CA SER A 206 0.26 -19.32 -0.53
C SER A 206 -0.13 -17.87 -0.36
N ILE A 207 0.67 -16.95 -0.93
CA ILE A 207 0.52 -15.49 -0.80
C ILE A 207 0.56 -14.75 -2.15
N TYR A 208 0.36 -15.46 -3.26
CA TYR A 208 0.38 -14.90 -4.61
C TYR A 208 -0.99 -14.93 -5.31
N LYS A 209 -2.09 -14.70 -4.55
CA LYS A 209 -3.44 -14.59 -5.12
C LYS A 209 -3.52 -13.53 -6.23
N PHE A 210 -2.80 -12.43 -6.09
CA PHE A 210 -2.73 -11.37 -7.12
C PHE A 210 -2.09 -11.82 -8.44
N ARG A 211 -1.40 -12.98 -8.45
CA ARG A 211 -0.92 -13.68 -9.66
C ARG A 211 -1.83 -14.83 -10.06
N LEU A 212 -3.05 -14.88 -9.55
CA LEU A 212 -4.05 -15.92 -9.78
C LEU A 212 -3.63 -17.31 -9.26
N ALA A 213 -2.74 -17.36 -8.25
CA ALA A 213 -2.42 -18.60 -7.57
C ALA A 213 -3.68 -19.22 -6.95
N ARG A 214 -3.82 -20.54 -7.10
CA ARG A 214 -4.96 -21.33 -6.63
C ARG A 214 -4.50 -22.41 -5.64
N PRO A 215 -4.42 -22.11 -4.35
CA PRO A 215 -4.03 -23.09 -3.33
C PRO A 215 -4.99 -24.29 -3.26
N GLU A 216 -6.23 -24.12 -3.76
CA GLU A 216 -7.23 -25.18 -3.86
C GLU A 216 -6.75 -26.37 -4.72
N LEU A 217 -5.92 -26.11 -5.75
CA LEU A 217 -5.32 -27.16 -6.60
C LEU A 217 -4.46 -28.12 -5.77
N PHE A 218 -3.67 -27.58 -4.85
CA PHE A 218 -2.85 -28.37 -3.95
C PHE A 218 -3.71 -29.10 -2.89
N LEU A 219 -4.68 -28.39 -2.29
CA LEU A 219 -5.59 -28.99 -1.32
C LEU A 219 -6.40 -30.14 -1.91
N ASP A 220 -6.88 -30.01 -3.13
CA ASP A 220 -7.61 -31.06 -3.84
C ASP A 220 -6.76 -32.32 -3.99
N LYS A 221 -5.48 -32.16 -4.35
CA LYS A 221 -4.55 -33.29 -4.45
C LYS A 221 -4.25 -33.88 -3.07
N TYR A 222 -4.02 -33.04 -2.06
CA TYR A 222 -3.75 -33.49 -0.70
C TYR A 222 -4.91 -34.34 -0.13
N VAL A 223 -6.15 -34.00 -0.45
CA VAL A 223 -7.35 -34.77 -0.01
C VAL A 223 -7.54 -36.04 -0.84
N LYS A 224 -7.28 -36.01 -2.16
CA LYS A 224 -7.56 -37.11 -3.08
C LYS A 224 -6.46 -38.19 -3.12
N TYR A 225 -5.19 -37.80 -2.98
CA TYR A 225 -4.04 -38.69 -3.18
C TYR A 225 -3.92 -39.85 -2.19
N PRO A 226 -4.30 -39.72 -0.90
CA PRO A 226 -4.27 -40.86 0.04
C PRO A 226 -5.13 -42.05 -0.41
N ASP A 227 -6.22 -41.79 -1.16
CA ASP A 227 -7.17 -42.82 -1.62
C ASP A 227 -6.96 -43.18 -3.11
N ALA A 228 -6.01 -42.55 -3.80
CA ALA A 228 -5.77 -42.74 -5.22
C ALA A 228 -4.63 -43.74 -5.48
N ASP A 229 -4.87 -44.71 -6.35
CA ASP A 229 -3.84 -45.69 -6.73
C ASP A 229 -2.63 -45.02 -7.41
N GLY A 230 -1.43 -45.34 -6.94
CA GLY A 230 -0.18 -44.81 -7.48
C GLY A 230 0.18 -43.39 -7.03
N CYS A 231 -0.54 -42.87 -6.04
CA CYS A 231 -0.28 -41.59 -5.40
C CYS A 231 0.10 -41.76 -3.93
N GLU A 232 0.91 -40.85 -3.39
CA GLU A 232 1.31 -40.86 -1.99
C GLU A 232 1.37 -39.43 -1.48
N VAL A 233 1.00 -39.21 -0.21
CA VAL A 233 1.15 -37.95 0.51
C VAL A 233 2.20 -38.12 1.59
N ILE A 234 3.24 -37.29 1.57
CA ILE A 234 4.31 -37.26 2.56
C ILE A 234 4.23 -35.96 3.34
N GLU A 235 3.98 -36.03 4.63
CA GLU A 235 3.89 -34.85 5.51
C GLU A 235 5.26 -34.55 6.14
N LEU A 236 5.75 -33.32 5.88
CA LEU A 236 6.98 -32.80 6.48
C LEU A 236 6.61 -31.94 7.69
N ARG A 237 6.60 -32.54 8.88
CA ARG A 237 6.11 -31.89 10.13
C ARG A 237 7.21 -31.14 10.88
N ASN A 238 8.48 -31.45 10.68
CA ASN A 238 9.58 -30.91 11.46
C ASN A 238 10.15 -29.64 10.79
N ASN A 239 10.30 -28.60 11.60
CA ASN A 239 10.95 -27.36 11.20
C ASN A 239 12.39 -27.36 11.71
N PHE A 240 13.37 -27.30 10.78
CA PHE A 240 14.81 -27.29 11.06
C PHE A 240 15.43 -25.90 10.96
N ARG A 241 14.59 -24.84 10.99
CA ARG A 241 15.00 -23.44 10.80
C ARG A 241 14.95 -22.64 12.09
N SER A 242 13.79 -22.66 12.73
CA SER A 242 13.45 -21.71 13.80
C SER A 242 13.56 -22.33 15.18
N ARG A 243 13.86 -21.51 16.19
CA ARG A 243 13.81 -21.90 17.59
C ARG A 243 12.41 -22.32 18.02
N SER A 244 12.37 -23.22 19.00
CA SER A 244 11.10 -23.73 19.57
C SER A 244 10.18 -22.61 20.08
N GLN A 245 10.72 -21.55 20.70
CA GLN A 245 9.94 -20.43 21.22
C GLN A 245 9.21 -19.66 20.10
N VAL A 246 9.87 -19.45 18.96
CA VAL A 246 9.25 -18.86 17.78
C VAL A 246 8.15 -19.77 17.25
N LEU A 247 8.43 -21.08 17.11
CA LEU A 247 7.44 -22.05 16.62
C LEU A 247 6.23 -22.16 17.53
N TYR A 248 6.43 -22.15 18.85
CA TYR A 248 5.30 -22.21 19.80
C TYR A 248 4.42 -20.97 19.75
N SER A 249 4.99 -19.78 19.56
CA SER A 249 4.19 -18.56 19.36
C SER A 249 3.39 -18.59 18.05
N VAL A 250 3.99 -19.08 16.97
CA VAL A 250 3.30 -19.29 15.68
C VAL A 250 2.15 -20.27 15.87
N ASN A 251 2.41 -21.45 16.45
CA ASN A 251 1.38 -22.44 16.71
C ASN A 251 0.24 -21.88 17.56
N SER A 252 0.54 -21.16 18.66
CA SER A 252 -0.45 -20.56 19.56
C SER A 252 -1.42 -19.63 18.84
N VAL A 253 -0.91 -18.83 17.89
CA VAL A 253 -1.76 -17.93 17.08
C VAL A 253 -2.59 -18.74 16.09
N PHE A 254 -1.94 -19.57 15.24
CA PHE A 254 -2.61 -20.20 14.10
C PHE A 254 -3.56 -21.32 14.48
N GLU A 255 -3.37 -22.02 15.61
CA GLU A 255 -4.34 -22.94 16.21
C GLU A 255 -5.67 -22.25 16.55
N LYS A 256 -5.66 -20.92 16.74
CA LYS A 256 -6.86 -20.13 17.08
C LYS A 256 -7.48 -19.43 15.89
N ILE A 257 -6.69 -19.01 14.90
CA ILE A 257 -7.21 -18.18 13.81
C ILE A 257 -7.36 -18.92 12.48
N MET A 258 -6.62 -20.01 12.23
CA MET A 258 -6.63 -20.70 10.93
C MET A 258 -7.53 -21.91 10.94
N HIS A 259 -8.76 -21.72 10.47
CA HIS A 259 -9.79 -22.75 10.33
C HIS A 259 -10.10 -22.97 8.84
N ARG A 260 -10.69 -24.13 8.54
CA ARG A 260 -11.06 -24.52 7.18
C ARG A 260 -11.92 -23.45 6.48
N GLU A 261 -12.83 -22.83 7.23
CA GLU A 261 -13.75 -21.80 6.70
C GLU A 261 -13.06 -20.44 6.43
N CYS A 262 -11.89 -20.19 7.05
CA CYS A 262 -11.18 -18.91 6.98
C CYS A 262 -9.77 -18.99 6.38
N GLY A 263 -9.34 -20.10 5.88
CA GLY A 263 -7.97 -20.24 5.35
C GLY A 263 -7.81 -21.45 4.43
N GLY A 264 -8.89 -22.23 4.31
CA GLY A 264 -8.91 -23.45 3.51
C GLY A 264 -8.28 -24.65 4.23
N ILE A 265 -7.59 -24.44 5.37
CA ILE A 265 -6.91 -25.48 6.15
C ILE A 265 -7.33 -25.38 7.60
N GLU A 266 -7.51 -26.53 8.25
CA GLU A 266 -7.63 -26.64 9.70
C GLU A 266 -6.24 -26.80 10.30
N TYR A 267 -5.83 -25.87 11.18
CA TYR A 267 -4.52 -25.92 11.82
C TYR A 267 -4.57 -26.83 13.05
N THR A 268 -4.44 -28.14 12.80
CA THR A 268 -4.48 -29.20 13.84
C THR A 268 -3.09 -29.58 14.33
N GLU A 269 -3.03 -30.48 15.32
CA GLU A 269 -1.75 -31.02 15.82
C GLU A 269 -0.93 -31.71 14.70
N ASP A 270 -1.57 -32.23 13.66
CA ASP A 270 -0.89 -32.86 12.53
C ASP A 270 -0.22 -31.86 11.61
N VAL A 271 -0.71 -30.62 11.55
CA VAL A 271 -0.23 -29.56 10.66
C VAL A 271 0.65 -28.54 11.39
N ARG A 272 0.74 -28.65 12.73
CA ARG A 272 1.55 -27.74 13.55
C ARG A 272 3.05 -27.86 13.27
N LEU A 273 3.79 -26.79 13.51
CA LEU A 273 5.23 -26.76 13.38
C LEU A 273 5.89 -27.46 14.58
N ASN A 274 6.66 -28.50 14.33
CA ASN A 274 7.42 -29.21 15.36
C ASN A 274 8.90 -28.80 15.30
N PRO A 275 9.55 -28.49 16.44
CA PRO A 275 10.97 -28.23 16.46
C PRO A 275 11.76 -29.47 16.01
N GLY A 276 12.52 -29.35 14.92
CA GLY A 276 13.40 -30.39 14.39
C GLY A 276 14.86 -30.12 14.66
N LEU A 277 15.22 -28.90 15.12
CA LEU A 277 16.58 -28.49 15.42
C LEU A 277 16.72 -28.14 16.90
N GLU A 278 17.72 -28.71 17.54
CA GLU A 278 18.13 -28.31 18.89
C GLU A 278 19.24 -27.27 18.78
N PHE A 279 18.97 -26.04 19.22
CA PHE A 279 19.98 -25.01 19.34
C PHE A 279 20.84 -25.24 20.58
N ALA A 280 22.15 -24.93 20.51
CA ALA A 280 23.03 -24.97 21.65
C ALA A 280 22.46 -24.17 22.82
N GLN A 281 22.66 -24.67 24.05
CA GLN A 281 22.18 -23.96 25.24
C GLN A 281 22.92 -22.64 25.42
N ARG A 282 22.17 -21.59 25.67
CA ARG A 282 22.73 -20.29 26.04
C ARG A 282 23.19 -20.33 27.49
N THR A 283 24.39 -19.81 27.70
CA THR A 283 25.04 -19.73 29.05
C THR A 283 24.84 -18.35 29.70
N ASP A 284 24.20 -17.40 29.00
CA ASP A 284 24.16 -15.99 29.32
C ASP A 284 22.87 -15.67 30.09
N SER A 285 22.95 -15.54 31.40
CA SER A 285 21.85 -15.06 32.23
C SER A 285 21.84 -13.51 32.20
N GLY A 286 20.88 -12.90 31.55
CA GLY A 286 20.72 -11.43 31.56
C GLY A 286 20.52 -10.82 30.19
N MET A 287 20.75 -11.57 29.10
CA MET A 287 20.46 -11.13 27.74
C MET A 287 18.99 -11.36 27.36
N MET A 288 18.54 -10.65 26.30
CA MET A 288 17.20 -10.73 25.76
C MET A 288 16.76 -12.19 25.52
N ASP A 289 15.56 -12.55 25.93
CA ASP A 289 15.03 -13.91 25.77
C ASP A 289 14.56 -14.18 24.32
N ASN A 290 14.25 -15.45 24.01
CA ASN A 290 13.82 -15.87 22.67
C ASN A 290 12.31 -15.89 22.50
N ARG A 291 11.49 -15.50 23.49
CA ARG A 291 10.03 -15.39 23.34
C ARG A 291 9.70 -14.36 22.26
N THR A 292 8.58 -14.54 21.62
CA THR A 292 8.07 -13.53 20.67
C THR A 292 7.68 -12.26 21.41
N SER A 293 8.29 -11.13 21.04
CA SER A 293 8.02 -9.83 21.66
C SER A 293 7.01 -9.04 20.86
N ILE A 294 6.02 -8.45 21.54
CA ILE A 294 5.06 -7.51 20.94
C ILE A 294 5.31 -6.15 21.59
N ARG A 295 5.77 -5.20 20.80
CA ARG A 295 6.15 -3.84 21.23
C ARG A 295 5.16 -2.84 20.63
N LEU A 296 4.38 -2.18 21.47
CA LEU A 296 3.32 -1.27 21.04
C LEU A 296 3.61 0.16 21.47
N ALA A 297 3.36 1.11 20.58
CA ALA A 297 3.39 2.52 20.90
C ALA A 297 1.95 3.01 21.16
N ASP A 298 1.68 3.47 22.37
CA ASP A 298 0.39 4.08 22.71
C ASP A 298 0.42 5.59 22.47
N LEU A 299 -0.34 6.00 21.45
CA LEU A 299 -0.47 7.39 21.03
C LEU A 299 -1.61 8.09 21.80
N ASN A 300 -1.60 7.99 23.15
CA ASN A 300 -2.69 8.47 24.01
C ASN A 300 -2.76 10.01 24.13
N ILE A 301 -2.23 10.74 23.15
CA ILE A 301 -2.17 12.18 23.13
C ILE A 301 -3.35 12.73 22.33
N GLN A 302 -4.01 13.75 22.86
CA GLN A 302 -4.82 14.68 22.07
C GLN A 302 -3.87 15.32 21.04
N TYR A 303 -3.99 14.88 19.79
CA TYR A 303 -3.33 15.56 18.68
C TYR A 303 -3.87 16.98 18.59
N ASP A 304 -3.04 17.97 18.91
CA ASP A 304 -3.18 19.30 18.30
C ASP A 304 -2.85 19.10 16.80
N GLU A 305 -3.68 19.65 15.92
CA GLU A 305 -3.54 19.50 14.45
C GLU A 305 -2.18 20.01 13.92
N ASP A 306 -1.39 20.66 14.74
CA ASP A 306 -0.05 21.18 14.43
C ASP A 306 1.12 20.23 14.83
N ASP A 307 0.87 19.05 15.41
CA ASP A 307 1.93 18.12 15.81
C ASP A 307 2.32 17.19 14.63
N VAL A 308 3.53 17.39 14.13
CA VAL A 308 4.13 16.86 12.88
C VAL A 308 4.40 15.35 12.92
N ASN A 309 4.22 14.65 14.04
CA ASN A 309 4.57 13.24 14.16
C ASN A 309 3.45 12.31 13.74
N THR A 310 3.61 11.65 12.60
CA THR A 310 2.66 10.63 12.12
C THR A 310 2.80 9.33 12.94
N PRO A 311 1.75 8.50 13.04
CA PRO A 311 1.84 7.19 13.67
C PRO A 311 2.97 6.31 13.13
N ARG A 312 3.35 6.47 11.85
CA ARG A 312 4.45 5.73 11.21
C ARG A 312 5.82 6.16 11.71
N GLU A 313 6.04 7.46 11.89
CA GLU A 313 7.28 8.01 12.46
C GLU A 313 7.45 7.56 13.91
N CYS A 314 6.36 7.57 14.70
CA CYS A 314 6.37 7.03 16.05
C CYS A 314 6.76 5.55 16.09
N GLU A 315 6.21 4.75 15.17
CA GLU A 315 6.57 3.33 15.05
C GLU A 315 8.03 3.16 14.58
N GLY A 316 8.51 4.00 13.66
CA GLY A 316 9.90 4.02 13.21
C GLY A 316 10.88 4.26 14.35
N ARG A 317 10.59 5.22 15.24
CA ARG A 317 11.40 5.48 16.46
C ARG A 317 11.34 4.32 17.45
N LEU A 318 10.17 3.69 17.61
CA LEU A 318 10.05 2.49 18.43
C LEU A 318 10.93 1.37 17.87
N ILE A 319 10.92 1.14 16.56
CA ILE A 319 11.77 0.15 15.89
C ILE A 319 13.25 0.50 16.11
N ALA A 320 13.64 1.77 15.99
CA ALA A 320 14.99 2.22 16.24
C ALA A 320 15.44 1.93 17.69
N SER A 321 14.58 2.16 18.67
CA SER A 321 14.87 1.84 20.07
C SER A 321 15.03 0.33 20.30
N ILE A 322 14.17 -0.49 19.67
CA ILE A 322 14.25 -1.95 19.74
C ILE A 322 15.54 -2.46 19.10
N ILE A 323 15.95 -1.92 17.97
CA ILE A 323 17.21 -2.33 17.32
C ILE A 323 18.41 -2.00 18.20
N LYS A 324 18.43 -0.84 18.87
CA LYS A 324 19.48 -0.48 19.84
C LYS A 324 19.50 -1.45 21.02
N GLU A 325 18.34 -1.83 21.55
CA GLU A 325 18.22 -2.84 22.60
C GLU A 325 18.74 -4.22 22.14
N VAL A 326 18.42 -4.62 20.90
CA VAL A 326 18.85 -5.90 20.31
C VAL A 326 20.36 -5.98 20.13
N ILE A 327 21.03 -4.89 19.80
CA ILE A 327 22.47 -4.83 19.49
C ILE A 327 23.30 -4.50 20.73
N ASP A 328 22.67 -4.11 21.84
CA ASP A 328 23.34 -3.73 23.07
C ASP A 328 24.38 -4.78 23.49
N GLU A 329 25.55 -4.31 23.97
CA GLU A 329 26.68 -5.18 24.22
C GLU A 329 26.47 -6.11 25.41
N ASP A 330 25.69 -5.69 26.39
CA ASP A 330 25.54 -6.40 27.67
C ASP A 330 24.19 -7.14 27.76
N THR A 331 23.15 -6.58 27.18
CA THR A 331 21.74 -7.04 27.31
C THR A 331 21.09 -7.49 25.99
N GLY A 332 21.77 -7.29 24.87
CA GLY A 332 21.23 -7.53 23.53
C GLY A 332 20.96 -9.00 23.20
N MET A 333 20.60 -9.27 21.98
CA MET A 333 20.25 -10.60 21.49
C MET A 333 21.49 -11.33 20.95
N PRO A 334 21.93 -12.49 21.50
CA PRO A 334 22.96 -13.29 20.89
C PRO A 334 22.39 -14.12 19.71
N VAL A 335 23.10 -14.13 18.60
CA VAL A 335 22.75 -14.88 17.37
C VAL A 335 23.70 -16.09 17.26
N TYR A 336 23.15 -17.26 16.93
CA TYR A 336 23.93 -18.47 16.69
C TYR A 336 24.56 -18.42 15.30
N ASP A 337 25.89 -18.47 15.25
CA ASP A 337 26.63 -18.56 14.00
C ASP A 337 26.91 -20.03 13.67
N GLU A 338 26.26 -20.54 12.64
CA GLU A 338 26.39 -21.93 12.20
C GLU A 338 27.82 -22.24 11.71
N ARG A 339 28.56 -21.26 11.18
CA ARG A 339 29.91 -21.44 10.68
C ARG A 339 30.93 -21.58 11.82
N LEU A 340 30.70 -20.78 12.88
CA LEU A 340 31.57 -20.77 14.07
C LEU A 340 31.13 -21.80 15.10
N GLY A 341 29.89 -22.29 15.04
CA GLY A 341 29.31 -23.21 16.01
C GLY A 341 29.11 -22.59 17.40
N THR A 342 29.10 -21.26 17.50
CA THR A 342 29.01 -20.49 18.74
C THR A 342 28.05 -19.29 18.59
N TYR A 343 27.63 -18.76 19.74
CA TYR A 343 26.88 -17.50 19.75
C TYR A 343 27.81 -16.31 19.56
N ARG A 344 27.38 -15.35 18.74
CA ARG A 344 27.98 -14.03 18.61
C ARG A 344 26.94 -12.95 18.90
N LYS A 345 27.38 -11.73 19.09
CA LYS A 345 26.49 -10.56 19.19
C LYS A 345 25.72 -10.36 17.86
N ALA A 346 24.50 -9.85 17.98
CA ALA A 346 23.74 -9.45 16.82
C ALA A 346 24.39 -8.27 16.10
N GLU A 347 24.34 -8.28 14.80
CA GLU A 347 24.76 -7.21 13.92
C GLU A 347 23.55 -6.63 13.18
N TYR A 348 23.69 -5.44 12.60
CA TYR A 348 22.59 -4.83 11.84
C TYR A 348 22.11 -5.72 10.68
N GLY A 349 23.03 -6.43 10.02
CA GLY A 349 22.72 -7.38 8.94
C GLY A 349 21.91 -8.61 9.36
N ASP A 350 21.83 -8.92 10.67
CA ASP A 350 21.01 -10.02 11.18
C ASP A 350 19.52 -9.62 11.32
N ILE A 351 19.19 -8.34 11.20
CA ILE A 351 17.88 -7.79 11.48
C ILE A 351 17.16 -7.43 10.20
N VAL A 352 15.93 -7.90 10.04
CA VAL A 352 15.04 -7.49 8.97
C VAL A 352 13.75 -6.89 9.53
N VAL A 353 13.31 -5.79 8.92
CA VAL A 353 12.00 -5.19 9.17
C VAL A 353 11.06 -5.58 8.03
N LEU A 354 10.04 -6.35 8.34
CA LEU A 354 9.04 -6.81 7.38
C LEU A 354 7.78 -5.95 7.47
N THR A 355 7.34 -5.45 6.33
CA THR A 355 6.09 -4.68 6.21
C THR A 355 5.15 -5.33 5.21
N ARG A 356 3.83 -5.17 5.43
CA ARG A 356 2.82 -5.66 4.47
C ARG A 356 2.90 -4.92 3.12
N SER A 357 3.24 -3.64 3.13
CA SER A 357 3.39 -2.78 1.96
C SER A 357 4.54 -1.82 2.21
N LEU A 358 5.41 -1.67 1.24
CA LEU A 358 6.54 -0.75 1.31
C LEU A 358 6.09 0.71 1.15
N ASP A 359 5.06 0.94 0.32
CA ASP A 359 4.59 2.28 -0.01
C ASP A 359 4.20 3.10 1.22
N GLY A 360 4.89 4.23 1.38
CA GLY A 360 4.74 5.17 2.47
C GLY A 360 5.12 4.62 3.86
N TRP A 361 5.80 3.46 3.95
CA TRP A 361 6.30 2.88 5.20
C TRP A 361 7.82 2.71 5.18
N ALA A 362 8.35 2.14 4.11
CA ALA A 362 9.77 1.80 4.05
C ALA A 362 10.68 3.03 4.13
N ASP A 363 10.32 4.10 3.45
CA ASP A 363 11.10 5.35 3.44
C ASP A 363 11.06 6.02 4.83
N VAL A 364 9.86 6.09 5.45
CA VAL A 364 9.71 6.66 6.80
C VAL A 364 10.52 5.86 7.83
N PHE A 365 10.47 4.53 7.76
CA PHE A 365 11.26 3.69 8.67
C PHE A 365 12.77 3.83 8.42
N ALA A 366 13.19 3.89 7.16
CA ALA A 366 14.60 4.10 6.83
C ALA A 366 15.11 5.45 7.34
N ASP A 367 14.32 6.52 7.15
CA ASP A 367 14.67 7.85 7.63
C ASP A 367 14.79 7.89 9.16
N GLU A 368 13.82 7.32 9.90
CA GLU A 368 13.87 7.29 11.37
C GLU A 368 15.02 6.43 11.90
N LEU A 369 15.34 5.31 11.24
CA LEU A 369 16.51 4.50 11.58
C LEU A 369 17.82 5.24 11.32
N MET A 370 17.95 5.88 10.16
CA MET A 370 19.13 6.67 9.82
C MET A 370 19.28 7.88 10.74
N ASN A 371 18.20 8.56 11.10
CA ASN A 371 18.21 9.64 12.09
C ASN A 371 18.68 9.16 13.48
N ALA A 372 18.38 7.92 13.83
CA ALA A 372 18.84 7.27 15.06
C ALA A 372 20.27 6.73 14.98
N GLY A 373 20.99 6.93 13.85
CA GLY A 373 22.35 6.43 13.60
C GLY A 373 22.43 4.94 13.24
N ILE A 374 21.31 4.31 12.83
CA ILE A 374 21.24 2.90 12.44
C ILE A 374 21.31 2.80 10.92
N PRO A 375 22.29 2.09 10.35
CA PRO A 375 22.35 1.88 8.91
C PRO A 375 21.15 1.03 8.47
N ALA A 376 20.33 1.57 7.59
CA ALA A 376 19.15 0.90 7.08
C ALA A 376 19.14 0.89 5.56
N ALA A 377 18.72 -0.23 4.99
CA ALA A 377 18.56 -0.44 3.57
C ALA A 377 17.10 -0.76 3.27
N ALA A 378 16.36 0.23 2.77
CA ALA A 378 14.99 0.04 2.35
C ALA A 378 14.94 -0.37 0.87
N GLN A 379 14.18 -1.42 0.58
CA GLN A 379 13.75 -1.66 -0.79
C GLN A 379 12.61 -0.68 -1.07
N SER A 380 12.98 0.56 -1.44
CA SER A 380 12.02 1.64 -1.64
C SER A 380 10.99 1.29 -2.72
N SER A 381 9.72 1.65 -2.45
CA SER A 381 8.67 1.70 -3.47
C SER A 381 8.61 3.08 -4.14
N SER A 382 9.13 4.12 -3.48
CA SER A 382 9.47 5.37 -4.14
C SER A 382 10.59 5.05 -5.12
N GLY A 383 10.37 5.28 -6.42
CA GLY A 383 11.22 4.76 -7.46
C GLY A 383 12.69 5.09 -7.23
N TYR A 384 13.55 4.20 -7.64
CA TYR A 384 15.00 4.39 -7.70
C TYR A 384 15.38 5.80 -8.20
N TYR A 385 14.62 6.32 -9.18
CA TYR A 385 14.83 7.65 -9.74
C TYR A 385 14.42 8.82 -8.82
N ASP A 386 13.77 8.56 -7.68
CA ASP A 386 13.35 9.57 -6.69
C ASP A 386 14.32 9.66 -5.50
N THR A 387 15.38 8.82 -5.49
CA THR A 387 16.44 8.92 -4.47
C THR A 387 17.23 10.21 -4.67
N TYR A 388 17.69 10.81 -3.55
CA TYR A 388 18.36 12.11 -3.55
C TYR A 388 19.49 12.20 -4.55
N GLU A 389 20.43 11.24 -4.54
CA GLU A 389 21.62 11.23 -5.42
C GLU A 389 21.27 11.13 -6.90
N ILE A 390 20.22 10.37 -7.22
CA ILE A 390 19.77 10.20 -8.61
C ILE A 390 19.00 11.43 -9.07
N GLU A 391 18.12 11.97 -8.22
CA GLU A 391 17.36 13.17 -8.52
C GLU A 391 18.27 14.37 -8.81
N GLN A 392 19.38 14.52 -8.05
CA GLN A 392 20.35 15.58 -8.29
C GLN A 392 21.01 15.46 -9.66
N ILE A 393 21.43 14.26 -10.05
CA ILE A 393 22.02 14.03 -11.40
C ILE A 393 20.97 14.25 -12.49
N LEU A 394 19.74 13.77 -12.32
CA LEU A 394 18.67 13.95 -13.31
C LEU A 394 18.29 15.42 -13.49
N ASN A 395 18.23 16.21 -12.42
CA ASN A 395 18.01 17.64 -12.50
C ASN A 395 19.13 18.33 -13.23
N LEU A 396 20.40 17.95 -12.97
CA LEU A 396 21.54 18.52 -13.69
C LEU A 396 21.51 18.15 -15.18
N LEU A 397 21.22 16.90 -15.52
CA LEU A 397 21.04 16.47 -16.91
C LEU A 397 19.91 17.22 -17.61
N ALA A 398 18.79 17.49 -16.90
CA ALA A 398 17.66 18.26 -17.44
C ALA A 398 18.06 19.71 -17.75
N VAL A 399 18.89 20.32 -16.90
CA VAL A 399 19.42 21.69 -17.12
C VAL A 399 20.46 21.70 -18.24
N ILE A 400 21.29 20.68 -18.37
CA ILE A 400 22.24 20.50 -19.49
C ILE A 400 21.47 20.40 -20.81
N ASP A 401 20.38 19.67 -20.88
CA ASP A 401 19.52 19.58 -22.05
C ASP A 401 18.83 20.92 -22.35
N ASN A 402 18.18 21.49 -21.32
CA ASN A 402 17.47 22.77 -21.47
C ASN A 402 17.57 23.62 -20.19
N PRO A 403 18.45 24.65 -20.17
CA PRO A 403 18.65 25.51 -19.00
C PRO A 403 17.46 26.45 -18.70
N ALA A 404 16.48 26.57 -19.60
CA ALA A 404 15.29 27.39 -19.40
C ALA A 404 14.23 26.75 -18.52
N GLN A 405 14.49 25.58 -17.90
CA GLN A 405 13.62 24.89 -16.97
C GLN A 405 13.88 25.39 -15.54
N ASP A 406 12.99 26.24 -15.01
CA ASP A 406 13.22 26.97 -13.76
C ASP A 406 13.31 26.01 -12.54
N ILE A 407 12.48 24.93 -12.48
CA ILE A 407 12.47 23.99 -11.34
C ILE A 407 13.76 23.17 -11.27
N PRO A 408 14.19 22.46 -12.33
CA PRO A 408 15.48 21.76 -12.32
C PRO A 408 16.67 22.71 -12.08
N LEU A 409 16.66 23.90 -12.68
CA LEU A 409 17.74 24.88 -12.48
C LEU A 409 17.81 25.36 -11.03
N ALA A 410 16.67 25.63 -10.39
CA ALA A 410 16.64 26.00 -8.97
C ALA A 410 17.13 24.84 -8.09
N ALA A 411 16.72 23.60 -8.38
CA ALA A 411 17.19 22.42 -7.66
C ALA A 411 18.71 22.24 -7.77
N VAL A 412 19.27 22.38 -8.98
CA VAL A 412 20.73 22.30 -9.19
C VAL A 412 21.46 23.46 -8.51
N ALA A 413 20.91 24.67 -8.57
CA ALA A 413 21.52 25.84 -7.96
C ALA A 413 21.63 25.74 -6.43
N LEU A 414 20.62 25.14 -5.78
CA LEU A 414 20.58 24.88 -4.33
C LEU A 414 21.31 23.61 -3.91
N SER A 415 21.81 22.82 -4.85
CA SER A 415 22.47 21.55 -4.59
C SER A 415 23.98 21.71 -4.41
N TYR A 416 24.63 20.55 -4.19
CA TYR A 416 26.09 20.42 -4.19
C TYR A 416 26.76 21.07 -5.42
N PHE A 417 26.10 21.04 -6.58
CA PHE A 417 26.64 21.57 -7.84
C PHE A 417 26.65 23.10 -7.92
N GLY A 418 25.60 23.74 -7.35
CA GLY A 418 25.44 25.20 -7.48
C GLY A 418 25.91 26.01 -6.28
N THR A 419 25.89 25.42 -5.09
CA THR A 419 26.30 26.01 -3.80
C THR A 419 25.62 27.34 -3.43
N LEU A 420 24.52 27.70 -4.11
CA LEU A 420 23.69 28.86 -3.79
C LEU A 420 22.73 28.51 -2.64
N ASP A 421 22.36 29.51 -1.85
CA ASP A 421 21.28 29.34 -0.88
C ASP A 421 19.95 29.92 -1.37
N VAL A 422 18.87 29.70 -0.59
CA VAL A 422 17.52 30.18 -0.94
C VAL A 422 17.49 31.71 -1.01
N ASN A 423 18.28 32.41 -0.16
CA ASN A 423 18.37 33.86 -0.14
C ASN A 423 19.07 34.40 -1.40
N ASP A 424 20.16 33.73 -1.81
CA ASP A 424 20.88 34.04 -3.03
C ASP A 424 19.95 34.04 -4.26
N LEU A 425 19.16 32.93 -4.40
CA LEU A 425 18.16 32.81 -5.46
C LEU A 425 17.03 33.83 -5.35
N ALA A 426 16.56 34.11 -4.14
CA ALA A 426 15.54 35.13 -3.92
C ALA A 426 16.04 36.54 -4.32
N LEU A 427 17.28 36.88 -4.01
CA LEU A 427 17.91 38.14 -4.42
C LEU A 427 17.99 38.23 -5.95
N VAL A 428 18.51 37.21 -6.61
CA VAL A 428 18.60 37.14 -8.09
C VAL A 428 17.22 37.27 -8.73
N LYS A 429 16.21 36.54 -8.21
CA LYS A 429 14.88 36.55 -8.77
C LYS A 429 14.11 37.84 -8.48
N SER A 430 14.32 38.46 -7.32
CA SER A 430 13.68 39.73 -6.96
C SER A 430 14.24 40.90 -7.79
N ALA A 431 15.52 40.83 -8.23
CA ALA A 431 16.09 41.83 -9.13
C ALA A 431 15.46 41.80 -10.53
N TYR A 432 14.99 40.63 -10.98
CA TYR A 432 14.41 40.43 -12.31
C TYR A 432 13.17 39.52 -12.25
N PRO A 433 12.07 39.99 -11.67
CA PRO A 433 10.89 39.13 -11.36
C PRO A 433 10.19 38.58 -12.61
N ASP A 434 10.21 39.30 -13.73
CA ASP A 434 9.53 38.93 -14.96
C ASP A 434 10.33 37.96 -15.86
N ALA A 435 11.63 37.78 -15.59
CA ALA A 435 12.49 36.90 -16.38
C ALA A 435 12.49 35.47 -15.83
N ARG A 436 12.75 34.47 -16.68
CA ARG A 436 13.01 33.09 -16.22
C ARG A 436 14.29 33.04 -15.39
N LEU A 437 14.44 32.06 -14.53
CA LEU A 437 15.56 31.98 -13.59
C LEU A 437 16.93 32.04 -14.31
N TYR A 438 17.10 31.27 -15.38
CA TYR A 438 18.31 31.29 -16.18
C TYR A 438 18.66 32.70 -16.75
N GLU A 439 17.62 33.38 -17.23
CA GLU A 439 17.78 34.75 -17.74
C GLU A 439 18.06 35.75 -16.61
N SER A 440 17.41 35.58 -15.45
CA SER A 440 17.64 36.39 -14.25
C SER A 440 19.09 36.26 -13.78
N MET A 441 19.64 35.04 -13.73
CA MET A 441 21.05 34.78 -13.40
C MET A 441 22.02 35.48 -14.38
N ASN A 442 21.78 35.34 -15.67
CA ASN A 442 22.63 36.00 -16.68
C ASN A 442 22.56 37.53 -16.60
N ARG A 443 21.37 38.10 -16.40
CA ARG A 443 21.20 39.56 -16.22
C ARG A 443 21.86 40.04 -14.93
N TYR A 444 21.78 39.28 -13.86
CA TYR A 444 22.43 39.58 -12.58
C TYR A 444 23.97 39.63 -12.75
N LEU A 445 24.58 38.64 -13.38
CA LEU A 445 25.99 38.62 -13.70
C LEU A 445 26.42 39.85 -14.52
N ASN A 446 25.66 40.18 -15.53
CA ASN A 446 25.98 41.32 -16.41
C ASN A 446 25.87 42.68 -15.68
N SER A 447 24.94 42.81 -14.74
CA SER A 447 24.73 44.04 -13.97
C SER A 447 25.70 44.22 -12.81
N HIS A 448 26.36 43.16 -12.34
CA HIS A 448 27.31 43.18 -11.23
C HIS A 448 28.75 42.80 -11.64
N ALA A 449 29.06 42.87 -12.93
CA ALA A 449 30.35 42.45 -13.51
C ALA A 449 31.59 43.14 -12.86
N ASP A 450 31.43 44.32 -12.29
CA ASP A 450 32.48 45.07 -11.63
C ASP A 450 32.60 44.81 -10.12
N ASN A 451 31.68 44.10 -9.52
CA ASN A 451 31.67 43.78 -8.10
C ASN A 451 32.19 42.34 -7.86
N GLN A 452 33.12 42.21 -6.89
CA GLN A 452 33.53 40.91 -6.36
C GLN A 452 32.40 40.36 -5.41
N ASP A 453 31.26 40.08 -6.03
CA ASP A 453 30.10 39.54 -5.28
C ASP A 453 30.20 38.01 -5.27
N GLU A 454 30.13 37.41 -4.09
CA GLU A 454 30.18 35.95 -3.92
C GLU A 454 29.08 35.24 -4.69
N ILE A 455 27.89 35.85 -4.75
CA ILE A 455 26.73 35.29 -5.52
C ILE A 455 27.09 35.26 -7.01
N CYS A 456 27.73 36.30 -7.54
CA CYS A 456 28.18 36.32 -8.93
C CYS A 456 29.18 35.22 -9.23
N ALA A 457 30.14 34.99 -8.31
CA ALA A 457 31.13 33.93 -8.49
C ALA A 457 30.45 32.52 -8.52
N LYS A 458 29.53 32.26 -7.60
CA LYS A 458 28.75 31.00 -7.57
C LYS A 458 27.93 30.80 -8.84
N ILE A 459 27.18 31.81 -9.28
CA ILE A 459 26.37 31.73 -10.50
C ILE A 459 27.27 31.54 -11.75
N ASN A 460 28.38 32.28 -11.86
CA ASN A 460 29.28 32.13 -12.99
C ASN A 460 29.88 30.72 -13.07
N ASN A 461 30.31 30.18 -11.94
CA ASN A 461 30.82 28.82 -11.87
C ASN A 461 29.75 27.79 -12.30
N LEU A 462 28.52 27.92 -11.80
CA LEU A 462 27.42 27.06 -12.16
C LEU A 462 27.10 27.11 -13.67
N LEU A 463 26.92 28.31 -14.21
CA LEU A 463 26.57 28.48 -15.62
C LEU A 463 27.70 28.03 -16.57
N THR A 464 28.94 28.24 -16.16
CA THR A 464 30.12 27.77 -16.92
C THR A 464 30.18 26.25 -16.93
N MET A 465 29.94 25.62 -15.80
CA MET A 465 29.88 24.16 -15.68
C MET A 465 28.75 23.57 -16.56
N ILE A 466 27.55 24.15 -16.51
CA ILE A 466 26.42 23.71 -17.33
C ILE A 466 26.76 23.79 -18.82
N GLU A 467 27.36 24.91 -19.29
CA GLU A 467 27.70 25.10 -20.71
C GLU A 467 28.81 24.16 -21.16
N ASP A 468 29.80 23.90 -20.31
CA ASP A 468 30.85 22.91 -20.57
C ASP A 468 30.28 21.50 -20.77
N TYR A 469 29.42 21.03 -19.85
CA TYR A 469 28.77 19.71 -19.99
C TYR A 469 27.77 19.70 -21.16
N ARG A 470 27.10 20.79 -21.45
CA ARG A 470 26.24 20.91 -22.62
C ARG A 470 27.01 20.74 -23.91
N THR A 471 28.20 21.36 -24.02
CA THR A 471 29.09 21.17 -25.15
C THR A 471 29.55 19.71 -25.26
N LYS A 472 29.88 19.08 -24.12
CA LYS A 472 30.31 17.69 -24.05
C LYS A 472 29.18 16.69 -24.37
N SER A 473 27.95 17.01 -24.06
CA SER A 473 26.80 16.16 -24.34
C SER A 473 26.53 15.91 -25.82
N VAL A 474 27.11 16.73 -26.70
CA VAL A 474 26.98 16.57 -28.16
C VAL A 474 27.78 15.38 -28.68
N TYR A 475 28.91 15.04 -28.06
CA TYR A 475 29.83 13.99 -28.56
C TYR A 475 30.07 12.84 -27.58
N LEU A 476 29.72 12.98 -26.30
CA LEU A 476 29.77 11.89 -25.32
C LEU A 476 28.47 11.08 -25.32
N THR A 477 28.60 9.81 -25.07
CA THR A 477 27.41 8.98 -24.73
C THR A 477 26.83 9.41 -23.38
N ILE A 478 25.58 9.09 -23.12
CA ILE A 478 24.90 9.49 -21.86
C ILE A 478 25.64 8.90 -20.66
N ASN A 479 26.06 7.65 -20.75
CA ASN A 479 26.85 6.98 -19.71
C ASN A 479 28.17 7.71 -19.45
N GLU A 480 28.93 8.00 -20.49
CA GLU A 480 30.20 8.76 -20.37
C GLU A 480 29.99 10.16 -19.80
N LEU A 481 28.88 10.81 -20.16
CA LEU A 481 28.54 12.13 -19.62
C LEU A 481 28.23 12.07 -18.12
N ILE A 482 27.44 11.09 -17.70
CA ILE A 482 27.09 10.88 -16.27
C ILE A 482 28.35 10.59 -15.47
N TRP A 483 29.20 9.62 -15.90
CA TRP A 483 30.45 9.31 -15.25
C TRP A 483 31.35 10.55 -15.12
N LYS A 484 31.44 11.32 -16.20
CA LYS A 484 32.26 12.52 -16.21
C LYS A 484 31.75 13.56 -15.23
N ILE A 485 30.45 13.79 -15.16
CA ILE A 485 29.84 14.68 -14.17
C ILE A 485 30.18 14.21 -12.75
N ILE A 486 29.95 12.95 -12.46
CA ILE A 486 30.13 12.37 -11.11
C ILE A 486 31.59 12.51 -10.63
N TYR A 487 32.58 12.20 -11.50
CA TYR A 487 33.98 12.26 -11.14
C TYR A 487 34.57 13.67 -11.19
N ASP A 488 34.28 14.46 -12.20
CA ASP A 488 34.83 15.84 -12.33
C ASP A 488 34.35 16.73 -11.19
N THR A 489 33.14 16.51 -10.69
CA THR A 489 32.59 17.31 -9.57
C THR A 489 32.91 16.73 -8.18
N GLY A 490 33.42 15.49 -8.09
CA GLY A 490 33.59 14.78 -6.81
C GLY A 490 32.29 14.36 -6.13
N PHE A 491 31.19 14.34 -6.87
CA PHE A 491 29.88 13.99 -6.32
C PHE A 491 29.81 12.55 -5.82
N TYR A 492 30.58 11.63 -6.41
CA TYR A 492 30.68 10.24 -5.97
C TYR A 492 31.22 10.13 -4.54
N ASP A 493 32.29 10.85 -4.24
CA ASP A 493 32.89 10.87 -2.91
C ASP A 493 32.01 11.60 -1.91
N TYR A 494 31.35 12.68 -2.34
CA TYR A 494 30.42 13.44 -1.52
C TYR A 494 29.25 12.56 -1.04
N VAL A 495 28.58 11.81 -1.94
CA VAL A 495 27.49 10.93 -1.53
C VAL A 495 27.98 9.72 -0.72
N GLY A 496 29.21 9.27 -0.96
CA GLY A 496 29.87 8.22 -0.19
C GLY A 496 30.07 8.58 1.28
N MET A 497 30.20 9.88 1.60
CA MET A 497 30.33 10.40 2.97
C MET A 497 28.98 10.61 3.67
N MET A 498 27.86 10.52 2.95
CA MET A 498 26.51 10.61 3.51
C MET A 498 26.11 9.33 4.22
N PRO A 499 25.07 9.37 5.10
CA PRO A 499 24.47 8.17 5.63
C PRO A 499 24.09 7.19 4.51
N ALA A 500 24.40 5.90 4.69
CA ALA A 500 24.26 4.85 3.66
C ALA A 500 25.08 5.12 2.38
N GLY A 501 26.25 5.75 2.51
CA GLY A 501 27.06 6.25 1.37
C GLY A 501 27.40 5.18 0.33
N SER A 502 27.76 3.96 0.74
CA SER A 502 28.03 2.86 -0.19
C SER A 502 26.81 2.50 -1.06
N MET A 503 25.61 2.51 -0.50
CA MET A 503 24.38 2.28 -1.25
C MET A 503 24.10 3.41 -2.24
N ARG A 504 24.33 4.65 -1.84
CA ARG A 504 24.19 5.80 -2.74
C ARG A 504 25.17 5.77 -3.91
N GLN A 505 26.42 5.32 -3.67
CA GLN A 505 27.38 5.07 -4.72
C GLN A 505 26.92 3.97 -5.68
N GLN A 506 26.41 2.85 -5.15
CA GLN A 506 25.81 1.79 -5.99
C GLN A 506 24.63 2.27 -6.83
N ASN A 507 23.80 3.19 -6.29
CA ASN A 507 22.71 3.79 -7.05
C ASN A 507 23.26 4.63 -8.24
N LEU A 508 24.36 5.36 -8.06
CA LEU A 508 25.00 6.08 -9.14
C LEU A 508 25.60 5.14 -10.20
N ASP A 509 26.25 4.06 -9.76
CA ASP A 509 26.78 3.02 -10.66
C ASP A 509 25.66 2.42 -11.51
N MET A 510 24.53 2.08 -10.87
CA MET A 510 23.36 1.56 -11.57
C MET A 510 22.73 2.57 -12.54
N LEU A 511 22.76 3.89 -12.25
CA LEU A 511 22.30 4.88 -13.21
C LEU A 511 23.14 4.83 -14.50
N CYS A 512 24.45 4.63 -14.35
CA CYS A 512 25.34 4.48 -15.47
C CYS A 512 25.06 3.23 -16.30
N ASP A 513 24.77 2.10 -15.65
CA ASP A 513 24.40 0.84 -16.32
C ASP A 513 23.05 0.95 -17.03
N LYS A 514 22.06 1.61 -16.40
CA LYS A 514 20.75 1.90 -17.04
C LYS A 514 20.92 2.83 -18.24
N ALA A 515 21.80 3.83 -18.17
CA ALA A 515 22.11 4.72 -19.28
C ALA A 515 22.81 3.99 -20.44
N GLU A 516 23.70 3.06 -20.12
CA GLU A 516 24.35 2.18 -21.13
C GLU A 516 23.32 1.26 -21.79
N SER A 517 22.46 0.64 -20.99
CA SER A 517 21.40 -0.22 -21.51
C SER A 517 20.42 0.55 -22.41
N TYR A 518 20.10 1.80 -22.05
CA TYR A 518 19.29 2.68 -22.89
C TYR A 518 20.00 3.03 -24.21
N ALA A 519 21.31 3.29 -24.18
CA ALA A 519 22.09 3.60 -25.38
C ALA A 519 22.11 2.45 -26.40
N ARG A 520 21.83 1.20 -25.96
CA ARG A 520 21.71 0.03 -26.85
C ARG A 520 20.35 -0.05 -27.56
N THR A 521 19.38 0.80 -27.18
CA THR A 521 18.07 0.88 -27.85
C THR A 521 18.14 1.75 -29.11
N SER A 522 17.06 1.73 -29.89
CA SER A 522 16.95 2.56 -31.12
C SER A 522 16.80 4.06 -30.84
N TYR A 523 16.62 4.47 -29.60
CA TYR A 523 16.42 5.87 -29.21
C TYR A 523 17.71 6.43 -28.62
N HIS A 524 18.18 7.54 -29.18
CA HIS A 524 19.43 8.17 -28.76
C HIS A 524 19.19 9.63 -28.31
N GLY A 525 20.14 10.16 -27.55
CA GLY A 525 20.17 11.56 -27.11
C GLY A 525 19.61 11.79 -25.71
N LEU A 526 20.15 12.81 -25.05
CA LEU A 526 19.86 13.16 -23.65
C LEU A 526 18.37 13.46 -23.42
N PHE A 527 17.75 14.23 -24.32
CA PHE A 527 16.33 14.54 -24.27
C PHE A 527 15.43 13.30 -24.23
N ASN A 528 15.68 12.34 -25.11
CA ASN A 528 14.88 11.10 -25.16
C ASN A 528 15.11 10.23 -23.94
N PHE A 529 16.31 10.19 -23.39
CA PHE A 529 16.63 9.50 -22.14
C PHE A 529 15.84 10.07 -20.95
N LEU A 530 15.85 11.41 -20.80
CA LEU A 530 15.08 12.08 -19.75
C LEU A 530 13.58 11.80 -19.87
N ARG A 531 13.03 11.88 -21.08
CA ARG A 531 11.61 11.52 -21.33
C ARG A 531 11.30 10.05 -21.05
N TYR A 532 12.23 9.15 -21.31
CA TYR A 532 12.10 7.74 -20.95
C TYR A 532 12.01 7.58 -19.44
N ILE A 533 12.89 8.23 -18.68
CA ILE A 533 12.87 8.22 -17.21
C ILE A 533 11.58 8.83 -16.67
N GLU A 534 11.13 9.97 -17.21
CA GLU A 534 9.85 10.58 -16.82
C GLU A 534 8.66 9.63 -17.02
N LYS A 535 8.64 8.85 -18.11
CA LYS A 535 7.61 7.85 -18.34
C LYS A 535 7.69 6.70 -17.34
N ILE A 536 8.90 6.22 -17.02
CA ILE A 536 9.09 5.19 -16.00
C ILE A 536 8.55 5.67 -14.65
N ARG A 537 8.93 6.88 -14.22
CA ARG A 537 8.41 7.50 -12.99
C ARG A 537 6.88 7.62 -13.01
N LYS A 538 6.32 8.16 -14.10
CA LYS A 538 4.88 8.38 -14.24
C LYS A 538 4.05 7.09 -14.15
N TYR A 539 4.57 5.99 -14.67
CA TYR A 539 3.87 4.70 -14.71
C TYR A 539 4.29 3.74 -13.60
N ASN A 540 5.14 4.19 -12.66
CA ASN A 540 5.69 3.37 -11.57
C ASN A 540 6.27 2.02 -12.07
N LEU A 541 6.92 2.04 -13.25
CA LEU A 541 7.51 0.85 -13.86
C LEU A 541 8.84 0.46 -13.21
N ASP A 542 9.38 1.28 -12.34
CA ASP A 542 10.68 1.10 -11.70
C ASP A 542 10.56 0.40 -10.34
N SER A 543 10.04 -0.81 -10.34
CA SER A 543 9.93 -1.64 -9.12
C SER A 543 11.20 -2.42 -8.79
N GLN A 544 12.29 -2.21 -9.51
CA GLN A 544 13.57 -2.88 -9.26
C GLN A 544 14.68 -1.86 -8.96
N SER A 545 14.68 -1.32 -7.74
CA SER A 545 15.92 -0.81 -7.16
C SER A 545 16.91 -1.95 -7.02
N GLY A 546 18.18 -1.72 -7.34
CA GLY A 546 19.26 -2.73 -7.35
C GLY A 546 19.55 -3.34 -5.98
N ALA A 547 18.67 -4.19 -5.54
CA ALA A 547 18.84 -5.02 -4.36
C ALA A 547 19.60 -6.31 -4.66
N SER A 548 20.36 -6.38 -5.75
CA SER A 548 21.08 -7.58 -6.14
C SER A 548 22.42 -7.63 -5.49
N ASP A 549 22.83 -7.60 -4.42
CA ASP A 549 24.08 -7.95 -3.70
C ASP A 549 24.28 -7.14 -2.40
N MET A 550 23.18 -6.99 -1.62
CA MET A 550 23.25 -6.35 -0.31
C MET A 550 23.78 -7.29 0.79
N SER A 551 24.31 -8.47 0.44
CA SER A 551 24.80 -9.44 1.41
C SER A 551 26.09 -9.01 2.15
N ASP A 552 26.79 -8.01 1.67
CA ASP A 552 28.06 -7.55 2.24
C ASP A 552 27.97 -6.29 3.10
N ASN A 553 26.81 -5.63 3.18
CA ASN A 553 26.64 -4.44 3.98
C ASN A 553 25.95 -4.76 5.31
N ASN A 554 26.61 -4.54 6.43
CA ASN A 554 26.03 -4.65 7.78
C ASN A 554 24.99 -3.52 8.01
N ALA A 555 23.79 -3.70 7.47
CA ALA A 555 22.67 -2.77 7.54
C ALA A 555 21.34 -3.50 7.76
N VAL A 556 20.43 -2.87 8.50
CA VAL A 556 19.06 -3.37 8.71
C VAL A 556 18.31 -3.35 7.39
N GLN A 557 17.77 -4.51 7.00
CA GLN A 557 17.01 -4.62 5.77
C GLN A 557 15.53 -4.30 6.00
N ILE A 558 14.94 -3.45 5.16
CA ILE A 558 13.50 -3.16 5.19
C ILE A 558 12.90 -3.70 3.89
N MET A 559 11.99 -4.69 4.00
CA MET A 559 11.40 -5.32 2.83
C MET A 559 9.93 -5.70 3.05
N SER A 560 9.22 -6.03 1.95
CA SER A 560 7.86 -6.53 2.07
C SER A 560 7.85 -8.01 2.48
N ILE A 561 6.78 -8.43 3.19
CA ILE A 561 6.58 -9.84 3.56
C ILE A 561 6.62 -10.75 2.32
N HIS A 562 6.08 -10.30 1.17
CA HIS A 562 6.10 -11.07 -0.08
C HIS A 562 7.53 -11.36 -0.59
N LYS A 563 8.43 -10.38 -0.50
CA LYS A 563 9.83 -10.54 -0.91
C LYS A 563 10.63 -11.39 0.06
N SER A 564 10.20 -11.52 1.30
CA SER A 564 10.83 -12.37 2.30
C SER A 564 10.50 -13.86 2.15
N LYS A 565 9.53 -14.20 1.28
CA LYS A 565 9.19 -15.62 1.03
C LYS A 565 10.42 -16.37 0.49
N GLY A 566 10.68 -17.55 1.04
CA GLY A 566 11.88 -18.32 0.71
C GLY A 566 13.14 -17.90 1.47
N LEU A 567 13.18 -16.69 2.06
CA LEU A 567 14.30 -16.20 2.88
C LEU A 567 14.10 -16.52 4.37
N GLU A 568 15.18 -16.38 5.14
CA GLU A 568 15.19 -16.56 6.59
C GLU A 568 16.19 -15.60 7.24
N PHE A 569 15.87 -15.11 8.42
CA PHE A 569 16.68 -14.10 9.10
C PHE A 569 16.80 -14.45 10.58
N PRO A 570 17.95 -14.19 11.22
CA PRO A 570 18.12 -14.40 12.65
C PRO A 570 17.08 -13.66 13.48
N ILE A 571 16.84 -12.37 13.18
CA ILE A 571 15.95 -11.49 13.93
C ILE A 571 14.98 -10.82 12.96
N VAL A 572 13.68 -11.00 13.18
CA VAL A 572 12.62 -10.45 12.34
C VAL A 572 11.77 -9.49 13.15
N ILE A 573 11.60 -8.29 12.63
CA ILE A 573 10.67 -7.28 13.14
C ILE A 573 9.50 -7.17 12.15
N VAL A 574 8.31 -7.64 12.53
CA VAL A 574 7.09 -7.48 11.74
C VAL A 574 6.44 -6.16 12.14
N ALA A 575 6.56 -5.17 11.27
CA ALA A 575 6.09 -3.81 11.53
C ALA A 575 4.71 -3.55 10.92
N GLY A 576 4.00 -2.58 11.50
CA GLY A 576 2.68 -2.15 11.01
C GLY A 576 1.56 -3.15 11.31
N ILE A 577 1.62 -3.92 12.42
CA ILE A 577 0.57 -4.91 12.73
C ILE A 577 -0.81 -4.28 12.96
N ALA A 578 -0.86 -2.98 13.26
CA ALA A 578 -2.09 -2.20 13.42
C ALA A 578 -2.69 -1.71 12.09
N LYS A 579 -1.98 -1.86 10.98
CA LYS A 579 -2.45 -1.42 9.67
C LYS A 579 -3.70 -2.19 9.26
N LYS A 580 -4.72 -1.45 8.84
CA LYS A 580 -5.97 -2.07 8.36
C LYS A 580 -5.77 -2.76 7.02
N PHE A 581 -6.44 -3.90 6.85
CA PHE A 581 -6.47 -4.63 5.59
C PHE A 581 -7.13 -3.81 4.48
N ASN A 582 -6.60 -3.94 3.26
CA ASN A 582 -7.15 -3.26 2.10
C ASN A 582 -8.21 -4.14 1.43
N ASN A 583 -9.46 -3.65 1.42
CA ASN A 583 -10.59 -4.30 0.76
C ASN A 583 -11.14 -3.43 -0.39
N MET A 584 -10.31 -2.62 -1.04
CA MET A 584 -10.77 -1.73 -2.13
C MET A 584 -11.28 -2.53 -3.33
N ASP A 585 -10.64 -3.65 -3.66
CA ASP A 585 -11.00 -4.50 -4.79
C ASP A 585 -12.42 -5.08 -4.65
N ALA A 586 -12.83 -5.41 -3.41
CA ALA A 586 -14.19 -5.86 -3.10
C ALA A 586 -15.24 -4.73 -3.17
N ARG A 587 -14.85 -3.45 -3.28
CA ARG A 587 -15.77 -2.28 -3.29
C ARG A 587 -15.92 -1.62 -4.64
N GLY A 588 -15.41 -2.25 -5.70
CA GLY A 588 -15.50 -1.75 -7.06
C GLY A 588 -16.94 -1.61 -7.57
N ARG A 589 -17.17 -0.78 -8.58
CA ARG A 589 -18.47 -0.73 -9.29
C ARG A 589 -18.77 -2.01 -10.03
N VAL A 590 -17.74 -2.63 -10.57
CA VAL A 590 -17.75 -3.96 -11.17
C VAL A 590 -16.74 -4.78 -10.39
N VAL A 591 -17.13 -5.97 -9.96
CA VAL A 591 -16.29 -6.93 -9.26
C VAL A 591 -16.27 -8.23 -10.07
N VAL A 592 -15.12 -8.89 -10.07
CA VAL A 592 -14.91 -10.11 -10.89
C VAL A 592 -14.37 -11.21 -10.00
N ASP A 593 -14.93 -12.39 -10.14
CA ASP A 593 -14.44 -13.61 -9.52
C ASP A 593 -14.41 -14.73 -10.56
N SER A 594 -13.38 -15.58 -10.53
CA SER A 594 -13.20 -16.64 -11.54
C SER A 594 -14.27 -17.72 -11.52
N ASP A 595 -14.90 -17.95 -10.37
CA ASP A 595 -15.87 -19.03 -10.18
C ASP A 595 -17.32 -18.53 -10.29
N ILE A 596 -17.59 -17.32 -9.74
CA ILE A 596 -18.94 -16.72 -9.72
C ILE A 596 -19.18 -15.88 -10.98
N GLY A 597 -18.13 -15.27 -11.56
CA GLY A 597 -18.21 -14.41 -12.74
C GLY A 597 -18.19 -12.92 -12.39
N VAL A 598 -18.95 -12.10 -13.13
CA VAL A 598 -18.92 -10.64 -13.06
C VAL A 598 -20.14 -10.11 -12.33
N GLY A 599 -19.90 -9.40 -11.22
CA GLY A 599 -20.92 -8.68 -10.47
C GLY A 599 -20.84 -7.17 -10.73
N ALA A 600 -21.99 -6.55 -11.05
CA ALA A 600 -22.08 -5.11 -11.29
C ALA A 600 -23.30 -4.52 -10.58
N ASP A 601 -23.26 -3.19 -10.33
CA ASP A 601 -24.43 -2.45 -9.87
C ASP A 601 -25.41 -2.21 -11.03
N ILE A 602 -26.69 -2.24 -10.73
CA ILE A 602 -27.73 -1.76 -11.61
C ILE A 602 -27.83 -0.25 -11.43
N ILE A 603 -27.70 0.48 -12.53
CA ILE A 603 -27.77 1.94 -12.54
C ILE A 603 -28.97 2.38 -13.38
N ASP A 604 -29.99 2.96 -12.74
CA ASP A 604 -31.07 3.65 -13.41
C ASP A 604 -30.62 5.08 -13.71
N THR A 605 -30.38 5.36 -14.98
CA THR A 605 -29.92 6.68 -15.46
C THR A 605 -31.01 7.74 -15.40
N VAL A 606 -32.29 7.35 -15.42
CA VAL A 606 -33.45 8.25 -15.37
C VAL A 606 -33.70 8.69 -13.93
N MET A 607 -33.81 7.71 -13.02
CA MET A 607 -34.05 7.97 -11.60
C MET A 607 -32.77 8.32 -10.85
N ARG A 608 -31.59 8.16 -11.48
CA ARG A 608 -30.26 8.33 -10.87
C ARG A 608 -30.07 7.50 -9.60
N THR A 609 -30.65 6.31 -9.60
CA THR A 609 -30.53 5.37 -8.48
C THR A 609 -29.54 4.28 -8.83
N LYS A 610 -28.93 3.72 -7.80
CA LYS A 610 -27.95 2.64 -7.89
C LYS A 610 -28.37 1.54 -6.90
N VAL A 611 -28.43 0.31 -7.39
CA VAL A 611 -28.76 -0.86 -6.57
C VAL A 611 -27.72 -1.95 -6.81
N SER A 612 -27.19 -2.51 -5.73
CA SER A 612 -26.24 -3.62 -5.80
C SER A 612 -27.00 -4.91 -6.13
N THR A 613 -26.48 -5.69 -7.09
CA THR A 613 -27.07 -6.98 -7.44
C THR A 613 -26.71 -8.05 -6.41
N PRO A 614 -27.55 -9.09 -6.22
CA PRO A 614 -27.20 -10.23 -5.38
C PRO A 614 -25.91 -10.94 -5.82
N VAL A 615 -25.66 -11.04 -7.15
CA VAL A 615 -24.40 -11.58 -7.68
C VAL A 615 -23.21 -10.73 -7.25
N LYS A 616 -23.29 -9.41 -7.42
CA LYS A 616 -22.24 -8.51 -6.96
C LYS A 616 -22.02 -8.67 -5.46
N SER A 617 -23.10 -8.75 -4.67
CA SER A 617 -23.00 -8.95 -3.21
C SER A 617 -22.31 -10.26 -2.85
N ALA A 618 -22.58 -11.35 -3.59
CA ALA A 618 -21.92 -12.63 -3.37
C ALA A 618 -20.43 -12.58 -3.72
N VAL A 619 -20.07 -11.97 -4.85
CA VAL A 619 -18.67 -11.78 -5.27
C VAL A 619 -17.92 -10.90 -4.24
N GLU A 620 -18.52 -9.79 -3.79
CA GLU A 620 -17.92 -8.91 -2.78
C GLU A 620 -17.65 -9.66 -1.46
N MET A 621 -18.60 -10.49 -1.02
CA MET A 621 -18.42 -11.31 0.20
C MET A 621 -17.29 -12.32 0.03
N LYS A 622 -17.27 -13.06 -1.08
CA LYS A 622 -16.19 -14.02 -1.37
C LYS A 622 -14.83 -13.32 -1.44
N LEU A 623 -14.73 -12.17 -2.12
CA LEU A 623 -13.48 -11.42 -2.20
C LEU A 623 -12.98 -10.95 -0.82
N VAL A 624 -13.87 -10.53 0.08
CA VAL A 624 -13.52 -10.13 1.44
C VAL A 624 -13.01 -11.34 2.24
N ASP A 625 -13.69 -12.49 2.16
CA ASP A 625 -13.29 -13.71 2.86
C ASP A 625 -11.96 -14.26 2.32
N ASP A 626 -11.79 -14.27 1.01
CA ASP A 626 -10.55 -14.67 0.35
C ASP A 626 -9.37 -13.75 0.70
N ASN A 627 -9.60 -12.43 0.77
CA ASN A 627 -8.57 -11.47 1.18
C ASN A 627 -8.17 -11.68 2.64
N LEU A 628 -9.14 -11.97 3.52
CA LEU A 628 -8.87 -12.28 4.92
C LEU A 628 -8.04 -13.56 5.06
N ALA A 629 -8.36 -14.60 4.27
CA ALA A 629 -7.60 -15.83 4.21
C ALA A 629 -6.17 -15.62 3.70
N GLU A 630 -5.99 -14.76 2.69
CA GLU A 630 -4.66 -14.38 2.19
C GLU A 630 -3.87 -13.61 3.25
N GLU A 631 -4.47 -12.63 3.93
CA GLU A 631 -3.79 -11.88 5.01
C GLU A 631 -3.37 -12.80 6.16
N MET A 632 -4.14 -13.82 6.52
CA MET A 632 -3.71 -14.83 7.50
C MET A 632 -2.48 -15.62 7.02
N ARG A 633 -2.44 -16.04 5.75
CA ARG A 633 -1.27 -16.73 5.19
C ARG A 633 -0.07 -15.81 5.10
N ILE A 634 -0.25 -14.53 4.76
CA ILE A 634 0.82 -13.52 4.78
C ILE A 634 1.39 -13.34 6.18
N LEU A 635 0.53 -13.30 7.21
CA LEU A 635 0.97 -13.26 8.60
C LEU A 635 1.76 -14.53 8.97
N TYR A 636 1.31 -15.70 8.53
CA TYR A 636 2.03 -16.97 8.75
C TYR A 636 3.44 -16.92 8.13
N VAL A 637 3.55 -16.45 6.88
CA VAL A 637 4.84 -16.28 6.23
C VAL A 637 5.71 -15.32 7.03
N ALA A 638 5.19 -14.16 7.44
CA ALA A 638 5.96 -13.17 8.20
C ALA A 638 6.51 -13.74 9.51
N MET A 639 5.66 -14.42 10.29
CA MET A 639 6.07 -14.98 11.58
C MET A 639 7.06 -16.15 11.46
N THR A 640 7.01 -16.90 10.34
CA THR A 640 7.90 -18.05 10.10
C THR A 640 9.25 -17.68 9.45
N ARG A 641 9.54 -16.39 9.20
CA ARG A 641 10.86 -15.98 8.68
C ARG A 641 11.93 -15.91 9.76
N ALA A 642 11.54 -15.78 11.04
CA ALA A 642 12.47 -15.65 12.15
C ALA A 642 13.14 -16.99 12.49
N LYS A 643 14.48 -16.98 12.60
CA LYS A 643 15.26 -18.12 13.12
C LYS A 643 15.29 -18.09 14.64
N GLU A 644 15.66 -16.96 15.26
CA GLU A 644 15.97 -16.88 16.67
C GLU A 644 15.03 -15.96 17.45
N LYS A 645 14.66 -14.80 16.89
CA LYS A 645 13.82 -13.82 17.57
C LYS A 645 12.78 -13.25 16.63
N LEU A 646 11.53 -13.25 17.07
CA LEU A 646 10.43 -12.58 16.41
C LEU A 646 9.97 -11.40 17.27
N ILE A 647 9.88 -10.23 16.66
CA ILE A 647 9.38 -9.00 17.28
C ILE A 647 8.27 -8.48 16.40
N MET A 648 7.16 -8.03 16.99
CA MET A 648 6.05 -7.44 16.27
C MET A 648 5.78 -6.04 16.79
N THR A 649 5.66 -5.05 15.91
CA THR A 649 5.44 -3.65 16.29
C THR A 649 4.17 -3.07 15.71
N GLY A 650 3.60 -2.11 16.42
CA GLY A 650 2.43 -1.38 15.96
C GLY A 650 2.09 -0.20 16.86
N THR A 651 1.26 0.69 16.33
CA THR A 651 0.77 1.86 17.05
C THR A 651 -0.70 1.69 17.40
N LEU A 652 -1.11 2.19 18.54
CA LEU A 652 -2.52 2.17 18.95
C LEU A 652 -2.90 3.45 19.69
N LYS A 653 -4.19 3.63 19.90
CA LYS A 653 -4.72 4.71 20.78
C LYS A 653 -5.46 4.07 21.94
N ASN A 654 -5.03 4.34 23.14
CA ASN A 654 -5.61 3.85 24.39
C ASN A 654 -5.54 2.32 24.54
N TYR A 655 -4.40 1.85 25.01
CA TYR A 655 -4.12 0.42 25.23
C TYR A 655 -5.16 -0.27 26.14
N ASP A 656 -5.58 0.37 27.23
CA ASP A 656 -6.50 -0.22 28.20
C ASP A 656 -7.86 -0.56 27.57
N LYS A 657 -8.37 0.36 26.75
CA LYS A 657 -9.61 0.16 26.00
C LYS A 657 -9.49 -0.97 24.97
N MET A 658 -8.36 -1.03 24.27
CA MET A 658 -8.11 -2.08 23.29
C MET A 658 -7.91 -3.44 23.98
N CYS A 659 -7.20 -3.50 25.09
CA CYS A 659 -6.99 -4.70 25.87
C CYS A 659 -8.34 -5.27 26.37
N ALA A 660 -9.23 -4.41 26.86
CA ALA A 660 -10.59 -4.86 27.24
C ALA A 660 -11.37 -5.45 26.07
N LYS A 661 -11.25 -4.87 24.86
CA LYS A 661 -11.85 -5.43 23.64
C LYS A 661 -11.25 -6.79 23.30
N TRP A 662 -9.92 -6.93 23.28
CA TRP A 662 -9.25 -8.19 22.91
C TRP A 662 -9.59 -9.34 23.85
N LYS A 663 -9.67 -9.10 25.15
CA LYS A 663 -10.08 -10.10 26.15
C LYS A 663 -11.50 -10.65 25.91
N THR A 664 -12.36 -9.88 25.24
CA THR A 664 -13.74 -10.30 24.92
C THR A 664 -13.91 -10.82 23.50
N THR A 665 -12.89 -10.68 22.66
CA THR A 665 -12.92 -11.14 21.26
C THR A 665 -12.45 -12.59 21.19
N ASP A 666 -13.30 -13.47 20.68
CA ASP A 666 -12.95 -14.86 20.47
C ASP A 666 -12.60 -15.10 18.99
N VAL A 667 -11.31 -15.04 18.68
CA VAL A 667 -10.79 -15.27 17.33
C VAL A 667 -10.78 -16.75 16.91
N SER A 668 -11.21 -17.67 17.77
CA SER A 668 -11.40 -19.08 17.41
C SER A 668 -12.70 -19.35 16.66
N THR A 669 -13.50 -18.33 16.43
CA THR A 669 -14.78 -18.43 15.71
C THR A 669 -14.67 -17.67 14.39
N PHE A 670 -15.34 -18.18 13.36
CA PHE A 670 -15.44 -17.52 12.05
C PHE A 670 -15.87 -16.04 12.16
N ASP A 671 -16.90 -15.77 12.97
CA ASP A 671 -17.40 -14.42 13.20
C ASP A 671 -16.38 -13.51 13.93
N GLY A 672 -15.58 -14.08 14.83
CA GLY A 672 -14.49 -13.35 15.49
C GLY A 672 -13.40 -12.95 14.52
N ILE A 673 -13.00 -13.85 13.61
CA ILE A 673 -11.99 -13.60 12.58
C ILE A 673 -12.50 -12.61 11.53
N GLN A 674 -13.73 -12.77 11.04
CA GLN A 674 -14.34 -11.80 10.11
C GLN A 674 -14.41 -10.37 10.69
N GLY A 675 -14.46 -10.27 12.02
CA GLY A 675 -14.40 -8.98 12.72
C GLY A 675 -13.02 -8.34 12.78
N CYS A 676 -11.96 -9.07 12.43
CA CYS A 676 -10.59 -8.56 12.44
C CYS A 676 -10.34 -7.65 11.23
N SER A 677 -9.72 -6.53 11.47
CA SER A 677 -9.38 -5.55 10.43
C SER A 677 -7.88 -5.31 10.27
N SER A 678 -7.07 -5.92 11.12
CA SER A 678 -5.61 -5.79 11.16
C SER A 678 -4.99 -7.06 11.74
N TYR A 679 -3.69 -7.24 11.57
CA TYR A 679 -2.95 -8.33 12.24
C TYR A 679 -3.02 -8.21 13.76
N MET A 680 -3.04 -6.99 14.29
CA MET A 680 -3.18 -6.75 15.73
C MET A 680 -4.50 -7.32 16.27
N ASP A 681 -5.61 -7.20 15.52
CA ASP A 681 -6.90 -7.78 15.93
C ASP A 681 -6.87 -9.32 15.92
N MET A 682 -6.00 -9.96 15.15
CA MET A 682 -5.84 -11.42 15.11
C MET A 682 -4.93 -11.94 16.24
N ILE A 683 -3.81 -11.23 16.49
CA ILE A 683 -2.72 -11.68 17.36
C ILE A 683 -3.04 -11.38 18.83
N MET A 684 -3.46 -10.16 19.15
CA MET A 684 -3.57 -9.69 20.52
C MET A 684 -4.59 -10.46 21.38
N PRO A 685 -5.76 -10.92 20.86
CA PRO A 685 -6.66 -11.75 21.64
C PRO A 685 -6.02 -13.06 22.12
N VAL A 686 -5.07 -13.61 21.37
CA VAL A 686 -4.32 -14.81 21.72
C VAL A 686 -3.17 -14.46 22.66
N ALA A 687 -2.35 -13.47 22.28
CA ALA A 687 -1.14 -13.11 23.02
C ALA A 687 -1.41 -12.58 24.43
N CYS A 688 -2.51 -11.85 24.65
CA CYS A 688 -2.91 -11.39 25.99
C CYS A 688 -3.22 -12.53 26.96
N GLY A 689 -3.54 -13.72 26.44
CA GLY A 689 -3.80 -14.93 27.26
C GLY A 689 -2.61 -15.88 27.40
N ASP A 690 -1.51 -15.64 26.68
CA ASP A 690 -0.37 -16.55 26.55
C ASP A 690 0.97 -15.87 26.89
N ALA A 691 1.17 -15.57 28.16
CA ALA A 691 2.42 -14.95 28.65
C ALA A 691 3.64 -15.92 28.59
N VAL A 692 3.43 -17.19 28.28
CA VAL A 692 4.52 -18.17 28.15
C VAL A 692 5.26 -17.95 26.83
N ASN A 693 4.52 -17.74 25.74
CA ASN A 693 5.08 -17.61 24.41
C ASN A 693 5.30 -16.15 23.99
N PHE A 694 4.58 -15.19 24.62
CA PHE A 694 4.65 -13.77 24.25
C PHE A 694 5.13 -12.89 25.41
N ASP A 695 5.94 -11.91 25.04
CA ASP A 695 6.32 -10.79 25.89
C ASP A 695 5.71 -9.50 25.29
N ILE A 696 4.80 -8.86 26.04
CA ILE A 696 4.08 -7.67 25.56
C ILE A 696 4.55 -6.46 26.35
N SER A 697 5.03 -5.45 25.67
CA SER A 697 5.34 -4.15 26.29
C SER A 697 4.71 -3.01 25.51
N VAL A 698 4.32 -1.99 26.23
CA VAL A 698 3.68 -0.79 25.70
C VAL A 698 4.52 0.41 26.10
N THR A 699 4.91 1.20 25.13
CA THR A 699 5.63 2.46 25.34
C THR A 699 4.65 3.60 25.11
N GLU A 700 4.41 4.39 26.16
CA GLU A 700 3.67 5.64 26.02
C GLU A 700 4.58 6.67 25.38
N ILE A 701 4.19 7.21 24.24
CA ILE A 701 4.92 8.30 23.60
C ILE A 701 4.38 9.59 24.19
N ASN A 702 5.08 10.09 25.23
CA ASN A 702 4.80 11.38 25.83
C ASN A 702 5.35 12.52 24.94
N LYS A 703 4.72 13.70 25.04
CA LYS A 703 5.01 14.92 24.26
C LYS A 703 6.40 15.54 24.50
N GLU A 704 7.08 15.13 25.56
CA GLU A 704 8.42 15.62 25.88
C GLU A 704 9.36 14.41 25.96
N PRO A 705 10.41 14.34 25.12
CA PRO A 705 11.56 13.57 25.50
C PRO A 705 12.05 14.20 26.81
N ASP A 706 12.23 13.42 27.86
CA ASP A 706 13.02 13.84 29.00
C ASP A 706 14.31 14.42 28.44
N GLU A 707 14.52 15.73 28.63
CA GLU A 707 15.74 16.44 28.18
C GLU A 707 17.01 15.79 28.75
N ASP A 708 16.87 14.88 29.69
CA ASP A 708 17.97 14.22 30.37
C ASP A 708 18.50 12.96 29.67
N GLU A 709 17.76 12.29 28.80
CA GLU A 709 18.24 11.06 28.12
C GLU A 709 18.90 11.30 26.75
N TYR A 710 18.73 12.49 26.16
CA TYR A 710 19.30 12.85 24.85
C TYR A 710 20.53 13.77 24.94
N ASN A 711 21.06 13.96 26.15
CA ASN A 711 22.16 14.90 26.44
C ASN A 711 23.56 14.33 26.22
N GLY A 712 23.73 13.26 25.44
CA GLY A 712 25.04 12.67 25.23
C GLY A 712 25.98 13.46 24.33
N ASP A 713 25.62 13.97 23.15
CA ASP A 713 26.60 14.50 22.19
C ASP A 713 26.19 15.71 21.33
N LYS A 714 24.91 16.11 21.31
CA LYS A 714 24.51 17.32 20.55
C LYS A 714 24.70 18.62 21.36
N HIS A 715 24.79 18.54 22.66
CA HIS A 715 24.96 19.74 23.52
C HIS A 715 26.33 20.40 23.36
N ASP A 716 27.38 19.67 23.04
CA ASP A 716 28.72 20.28 22.89
C ASP A 716 28.88 21.09 21.60
N ILE A 717 28.18 20.74 20.51
CA ILE A 717 28.26 21.50 19.26
C ILE A 717 27.33 22.72 19.28
N MET A 718 26.12 22.58 19.84
CA MET A 718 25.22 23.73 20.02
C MET A 718 25.57 24.65 21.15
N ALA A 719 26.15 24.13 22.26
CA ALA A 719 26.61 24.96 23.36
C ALA A 719 27.81 25.86 22.99
N HIS A 720 28.72 25.38 22.12
CA HIS A 720 29.80 26.22 21.59
C HIS A 720 29.22 27.34 20.70
N ASN A 721 28.26 27.02 19.80
CA ASN A 721 27.64 28.03 18.97
C ASN A 721 26.74 29.01 19.76
N ALA A 722 26.08 28.55 20.82
CA ALA A 722 25.24 29.41 21.67
C ALA A 722 26.08 30.33 22.56
N ALA A 723 27.26 29.87 23.04
CA ALA A 723 28.19 30.69 23.80
C ALA A 723 28.82 31.78 22.91
N ASP A 724 29.19 31.45 21.68
CA ASP A 724 29.71 32.41 20.70
C ASP A 724 28.69 33.45 20.30
N ILE A 725 27.42 33.03 20.10
CA ILE A 725 26.29 33.91 19.79
C ILE A 725 25.98 34.82 21.02
N HIS A 726 26.09 34.29 22.23
CA HIS A 726 25.86 35.09 23.47
C HIS A 726 26.99 36.09 23.72
N GLU A 727 28.23 35.77 23.37
CA GLU A 727 29.37 36.67 23.44
C GLU A 727 29.36 37.72 22.33
N ALA A 728 28.91 37.34 21.13
CA ALA A 728 28.66 38.27 20.00
C ALA A 728 27.49 39.22 20.32
N ALA A 729 26.42 38.73 20.91
CA ALA A 729 25.30 39.57 21.37
C ALA A 729 25.65 40.55 22.48
N LYS A 730 26.67 40.26 23.31
CA LYS A 730 27.21 41.21 24.33
C LYS A 730 28.10 42.29 23.74
N LYS A 731 28.67 42.06 22.53
CA LYS A 731 29.61 43.01 21.91
C LYS A 731 28.97 43.96 20.91
N GLY A 732 27.75 43.78 20.51
CA GLY A 732 27.00 44.70 19.66
C GLY A 732 25.52 44.45 19.81
N ALA A 733 24.80 45.47 20.24
CA ALA A 733 23.35 45.44 20.22
C ALA A 733 22.88 45.32 18.76
N VAL A 734 22.75 44.09 18.28
CA VAL A 734 21.99 43.82 17.05
C VAL A 734 20.54 44.02 17.43
N SER A 735 20.01 45.17 17.09
CA SER A 735 18.58 45.44 17.09
C SER A 735 17.98 44.50 16.04
N ILE A 736 17.40 43.40 16.49
CA ILE A 736 16.57 42.58 15.61
C ILE A 736 15.32 43.39 15.34
N GLU A 737 15.29 44.10 14.20
CA GLU A 737 14.05 44.72 13.74
C GLU A 737 12.99 43.62 13.55
N PRO A 738 11.74 43.85 13.97
CA PRO A 738 10.65 42.88 13.75
C PRO A 738 10.58 42.56 12.26
N TYR A 739 10.45 41.27 11.92
CA TYR A 739 10.31 40.81 10.55
C TYR A 739 9.26 41.65 9.80
N ARG A 740 9.70 42.34 8.76
CA ARG A 740 8.90 43.35 8.03
C ARG A 740 7.61 42.79 7.43
N TYR A 741 7.56 41.48 7.22
CA TYR A 741 6.42 40.74 6.66
C TYR A 741 5.85 39.74 7.67
N GLY A 742 5.73 40.14 8.95
CA GLY A 742 5.20 39.26 9.99
C GLY A 742 3.83 38.65 9.67
N TYR A 743 3.02 39.34 8.86
CA TYR A 743 1.77 38.79 8.32
C TYR A 743 1.97 37.58 7.38
N ALA A 744 3.12 37.44 6.73
CA ALA A 744 3.39 36.34 5.82
C ALA A 744 3.71 35.04 6.56
N VAL A 745 4.08 35.10 7.86
CA VAL A 745 4.34 33.92 8.67
C VAL A 745 3.07 33.12 8.95
N THR A 746 1.92 33.78 8.97
CA THR A 746 0.59 33.16 9.18
C THR A 746 -0.15 32.82 7.87
N MET A 747 0.44 33.17 6.71
CA MET A 747 -0.17 32.84 5.42
C MET A 747 0.10 31.37 5.04
N LYS A 748 -0.95 30.66 4.64
CA LYS A 748 -0.84 29.32 4.08
C LYS A 748 -0.01 29.36 2.78
N THR A 749 0.96 28.50 2.66
CA THR A 749 1.84 28.38 1.46
C THR A 749 1.09 27.87 0.22
N LYS A 750 -0.07 27.25 0.40
CA LYS A 750 -0.99 26.86 -0.68
C LYS A 750 -2.40 27.30 -0.32
N LEU A 751 -3.01 28.11 -1.19
CA LEU A 751 -4.40 28.49 -1.11
C LEU A 751 -5.16 27.86 -2.27
N SER A 752 -6.31 27.27 -2.01
CA SER A 752 -7.21 26.84 -3.08
C SER A 752 -7.91 28.06 -3.70
N VAL A 753 -8.36 27.91 -4.95
CA VAL A 753 -9.12 28.98 -5.64
C VAL A 753 -10.36 29.39 -4.87
N SER A 754 -10.96 28.44 -4.12
CA SER A 754 -12.11 28.70 -3.25
C SER A 754 -11.74 29.54 -2.03
N GLU A 755 -10.57 29.33 -1.43
CA GLU A 755 -10.07 30.14 -0.28
C GLU A 755 -9.70 31.57 -0.72
N ILE A 756 -9.11 31.72 -1.92
CA ILE A 756 -8.80 33.04 -2.48
C ILE A 756 -10.10 33.85 -2.69
N LYS A 757 -11.13 33.21 -3.26
CA LYS A 757 -12.44 33.83 -3.44
C LYS A 757 -13.10 34.19 -2.09
N LEU A 758 -12.96 33.34 -1.09
CA LEU A 758 -13.48 33.59 0.25
C LEU A 758 -12.82 34.83 0.87
N HIS A 759 -11.51 34.93 0.76
CA HIS A 759 -10.72 36.07 1.26
C HIS A 759 -11.10 37.41 0.57
N GLU A 760 -11.32 37.36 -0.75
CA GLU A 760 -11.76 38.52 -1.53
C GLU A 760 -13.18 38.97 -1.16
N TYR A 761 -14.07 38.05 -0.80
CA TYR A 761 -15.43 38.36 -0.31
C TYR A 761 -15.40 38.93 1.11
N GLU A 762 -14.49 38.47 1.98
CA GLU A 762 -14.29 39.00 3.34
C GLU A 762 -13.74 40.42 3.31
N GLU A 763 -12.73 40.73 2.46
CA GLU A 763 -12.19 42.11 2.29
C GLU A 763 -13.22 43.08 1.73
N GLN A 764 -14.14 42.60 0.90
CA GLN A 764 -15.23 43.44 0.36
C GLN A 764 -16.40 43.67 1.32
N GLY A 765 -16.34 43.12 2.55
CA GLY A 765 -17.38 43.27 3.58
C GLY A 765 -18.73 42.66 3.16
N LYS A 766 -18.76 41.74 2.18
CA LYS A 766 -19.97 41.13 1.62
C LYS A 766 -20.29 39.76 2.25
N PHE A 767 -19.54 39.34 3.27
CA PHE A 767 -19.74 38.03 3.90
C PHE A 767 -20.74 38.18 5.08
N THR A 768 -21.96 37.80 4.87
CA THR A 768 -22.86 37.40 5.96
C THR A 768 -22.80 35.87 6.06
N ARG A 769 -22.70 35.35 7.27
CA ARG A 769 -22.48 33.95 7.67
C ARG A 769 -23.47 32.92 7.14
N ASP A 770 -24.46 33.36 6.36
CA ASP A 770 -25.63 32.58 5.94
C ASP A 770 -25.56 32.01 4.52
N VAL A 771 -24.40 32.02 3.82
CA VAL A 771 -24.29 31.62 2.40
C VAL A 771 -23.40 30.42 2.18
N LEU A 772 -23.01 29.66 3.21
CA LEU A 772 -22.34 28.38 3.01
C LEU A 772 -23.32 27.24 3.30
N PRO A 773 -23.61 26.33 2.33
CA PRO A 773 -24.22 25.06 2.66
C PRO A 773 -23.22 24.26 3.50
N GLU A 774 -23.65 23.84 4.67
CA GLU A 774 -22.92 23.01 5.61
C GLU A 774 -22.35 21.78 4.92
N LEU A 775 -21.04 21.73 4.82
CA LEU A 775 -20.31 20.47 4.70
C LEU A 775 -20.31 19.86 6.09
N ASN A 776 -21.32 19.02 6.34
CA ASN A 776 -21.50 18.28 7.56
C ASN A 776 -20.29 17.45 7.91
N THR A 777 -19.56 17.86 8.93
CA THR A 777 -18.90 16.94 9.82
C THR A 777 -19.90 16.52 10.89
N ALA A 778 -20.29 15.27 10.85
CA ALA A 778 -21.04 14.64 11.91
C ALA A 778 -20.20 14.64 13.19
N ASN A 779 -20.61 15.36 14.21
CA ASN A 779 -20.80 14.87 15.59
C ASN A 779 -21.08 16.02 16.54
N ASN A 780 -22.16 15.99 17.17
CA ASN A 780 -22.45 15.90 18.60
C ASN A 780 -23.79 16.52 18.94
N GLY A 781 -24.60 15.68 19.50
CA GLY A 781 -25.91 16.06 20.03
C GLY A 781 -25.80 16.91 21.29
N LYS A 782 -26.79 17.65 21.47
CA LYS A 782 -27.71 17.80 22.61
C LYS A 782 -28.31 19.20 22.75
N ASN A 783 -29.64 19.19 22.71
CA ASN A 783 -30.60 19.97 23.51
C ASN A 783 -30.59 21.48 23.42
N GLY A 784 -31.76 21.98 22.99
CA GLY A 784 -32.31 23.14 23.62
C GLY A 784 -33.17 24.03 22.75
N SER A 785 -34.49 23.77 22.81
CA SER A 785 -35.63 24.71 22.76
C SER A 785 -35.90 25.56 21.52
N GLU A 786 -37.06 25.22 21.00
CA GLU A 786 -37.89 26.02 20.11
C GLU A 786 -38.02 27.50 20.53
N SER A 787 -37.92 28.39 19.55
CA SER A 787 -38.79 29.56 19.50
C SER A 787 -38.87 30.08 18.05
N ASP A 788 -40.12 30.18 17.61
CA ASP A 788 -40.64 30.71 16.36
C ASP A 788 -39.99 31.99 15.85
N ILE A 789 -39.60 31.97 14.55
CA ILE A 789 -39.76 33.16 13.68
C ILE A 789 -40.23 32.69 12.30
N GLU A 790 -41.45 33.07 11.99
CA GLU A 790 -42.07 32.94 10.67
C GLU A 790 -41.34 33.73 9.60
N GLY A 791 -41.26 33.09 8.41
CA GLY A 791 -41.43 33.74 7.14
C GLY A 791 -40.28 34.49 6.53
N VAL A 792 -39.59 33.85 5.63
CA VAL A 792 -39.38 34.19 4.21
C VAL A 792 -38.71 32.98 3.54
N GLN A 793 -39.44 32.22 2.75
CA GLN A 793 -38.86 31.28 1.80
C GLN A 793 -38.20 32.09 0.69
N PRO A 794 -36.91 31.97 0.42
CA PRO A 794 -36.37 32.32 -0.87
C PRO A 794 -36.88 31.25 -1.85
N ALA A 795 -37.54 31.68 -2.90
CA ALA A 795 -37.94 30.86 -4.00
C ALA A 795 -36.67 30.15 -4.58
N TYR A 796 -36.53 28.91 -4.25
CA TYR A 796 -35.58 28.04 -4.90
C TYR A 796 -36.13 27.72 -6.29
N GLU A 797 -35.73 28.49 -7.30
CA GLU A 797 -35.87 28.03 -8.67
C GLU A 797 -34.93 26.80 -8.80
N PRO A 798 -35.47 25.61 -9.03
CA PRO A 798 -34.63 24.46 -9.30
C PRO A 798 -33.80 24.78 -10.53
N CYS A 799 -32.48 24.80 -10.40
CA CYS A 799 -31.54 24.84 -11.52
C CYS A 799 -31.84 23.63 -12.37
N VAL A 800 -32.60 23.81 -13.43
CA VAL A 800 -32.81 22.76 -14.45
C VAL A 800 -31.45 22.51 -15.09
N PRO A 801 -30.93 21.28 -15.02
CA PRO A 801 -29.64 20.97 -15.64
C PRO A 801 -29.67 21.37 -17.10
N GLN A 802 -28.63 22.04 -17.60
CA GLN A 802 -28.56 22.63 -18.96
C GLN A 802 -28.83 21.62 -20.08
N PHE A 803 -28.70 20.31 -19.84
CA PHE A 803 -29.01 19.27 -20.83
C PHE A 803 -30.51 19.01 -21.04
N ILE A 804 -31.39 19.63 -20.25
CA ILE A 804 -32.87 19.53 -20.40
C ILE A 804 -33.44 20.75 -21.14
N SER A 805 -32.71 21.86 -21.23
CA SER A 805 -33.13 23.01 -22.04
C SER A 805 -32.88 22.74 -23.52
N LYS A 806 -33.96 22.68 -24.30
CA LYS A 806 -33.92 22.54 -25.79
C LYS A 806 -33.38 23.83 -26.45
N LYS A 807 -32.15 24.24 -26.14
CA LYS A 807 -31.38 25.15 -27.00
C LYS A 807 -30.10 24.41 -27.35
N GLU A 808 -29.76 24.36 -28.60
CA GLU A 808 -28.49 23.87 -29.13
C GLU A 808 -27.37 24.75 -28.57
N GLU A 809 -27.02 24.57 -27.30
CA GLU A 809 -25.81 25.10 -26.69
C GLU A 809 -24.80 23.98 -26.64
N VAL A 810 -23.63 24.24 -27.23
CA VAL A 810 -22.45 23.36 -27.23
C VAL A 810 -22.15 22.89 -25.81
N ALA A 811 -21.97 21.60 -25.62
CA ALA A 811 -21.68 21.01 -24.31
C ALA A 811 -20.46 21.71 -23.65
N PRO A 812 -20.47 21.94 -22.33
CA PRO A 812 -19.34 22.57 -21.61
C PRO A 812 -17.97 21.93 -21.87
N ALA A 813 -17.96 20.61 -22.13
CA ALA A 813 -16.76 19.87 -22.50
C ALA A 813 -16.26 20.25 -23.90
N GLU A 814 -17.16 20.47 -24.87
CA GLU A 814 -16.79 20.90 -26.24
C GLU A 814 -16.31 22.34 -26.26
N ARG A 815 -16.92 23.23 -25.45
CA ARG A 815 -16.41 24.59 -25.23
C ARG A 815 -15.02 24.59 -24.59
N GLY A 816 -14.79 23.74 -23.59
CA GLY A 816 -13.49 23.57 -22.99
C GLY A 816 -12.44 23.12 -24.01
N THR A 817 -12.78 22.12 -24.82
CA THR A 817 -11.90 21.60 -25.88
C THR A 817 -11.60 22.66 -26.95
N ALA A 818 -12.62 23.40 -27.38
CA ALA A 818 -12.45 24.50 -28.33
C ALA A 818 -11.54 25.61 -27.76
N PHE A 819 -11.74 26.00 -26.51
CA PHE A 819 -10.90 26.98 -25.82
C PHE A 819 -9.44 26.52 -25.76
N HIS A 820 -9.19 25.26 -25.35
CA HIS A 820 -7.84 24.68 -25.36
C HIS A 820 -7.22 24.68 -26.77
N ARG A 821 -8.02 24.38 -27.77
CA ARG A 821 -7.55 24.39 -29.16
C ARG A 821 -7.19 25.80 -29.65
N VAL A 822 -7.97 26.81 -29.27
CA VAL A 822 -7.64 28.21 -29.53
C VAL A 822 -6.29 28.55 -28.87
N MET A 823 -6.14 28.24 -27.58
CA MET A 823 -4.90 28.52 -26.83
C MET A 823 -3.68 27.80 -27.37
N GLU A 824 -3.85 26.56 -27.88
CA GLU A 824 -2.79 25.77 -28.51
C GLU A 824 -2.32 26.39 -29.84
N CYS A 825 -3.24 26.96 -30.61
CA CYS A 825 -2.96 27.54 -31.93
C CYS A 825 -2.63 29.03 -31.90
N LEU A 826 -2.75 29.68 -30.73
CA LEU A 826 -2.59 31.12 -30.59
C LEU A 826 -1.15 31.58 -30.89
N ASP A 827 -0.98 32.45 -31.92
CA ASP A 827 0.29 33.09 -32.17
C ASP A 827 0.40 34.38 -31.34
N TYR A 828 1.08 34.30 -30.21
CA TYR A 828 1.25 35.40 -29.27
C TYR A 828 1.85 36.66 -29.85
N ASN A 829 2.60 36.56 -30.96
CA ASN A 829 3.21 37.72 -31.63
C ASN A 829 2.19 38.52 -32.42
N ARG A 830 1.01 37.95 -32.73
CA ARG A 830 -0.06 38.58 -33.52
C ARG A 830 -1.25 39.00 -32.65
N CYS A 831 -1.21 38.78 -31.35
CA CYS A 831 -2.32 39.01 -30.41
C CYS A 831 -2.02 40.21 -29.50
N GLY A 832 -1.85 41.41 -30.07
CA GLY A 832 -1.59 42.63 -29.30
C GLY A 832 -2.83 43.29 -28.69
N SER A 833 -4.02 42.97 -29.18
CA SER A 833 -5.31 43.50 -28.72
C SER A 833 -6.41 42.45 -28.76
N VAL A 834 -7.55 42.74 -28.09
CA VAL A 834 -8.73 41.84 -28.08
C VAL A 834 -9.29 41.65 -29.49
N ASP A 835 -9.23 42.67 -30.33
CA ASP A 835 -9.72 42.62 -31.72
C ASP A 835 -8.80 41.76 -32.59
N ASP A 836 -7.49 41.76 -32.33
CA ASP A 836 -6.55 40.86 -33.03
C ASP A 836 -6.83 39.40 -32.66
N ILE A 837 -7.15 39.12 -31.40
CA ILE A 837 -7.52 37.77 -30.93
C ILE A 837 -8.82 37.30 -31.59
N ARG A 838 -9.82 38.18 -31.71
CA ARG A 838 -11.08 37.86 -32.40
C ARG A 838 -10.84 37.56 -33.89
N GLY A 839 -10.09 38.40 -34.57
CA GLY A 839 -9.73 38.16 -35.98
C GLY A 839 -8.98 36.86 -36.19
N TYR A 840 -8.14 36.48 -35.21
CA TYR A 840 -7.41 35.22 -35.26
C TYR A 840 -8.32 34.00 -35.00
N ILE A 841 -9.28 34.12 -34.11
CA ILE A 841 -10.29 33.06 -33.88
C ILE A 841 -11.14 32.85 -35.14
N ASP A 842 -11.57 33.93 -35.80
CA ASP A 842 -12.30 33.85 -37.07
C ASP A 842 -11.46 33.13 -38.15
N GLU A 843 -10.16 33.41 -38.22
CA GLU A 843 -9.23 32.73 -39.14
C GLU A 843 -9.10 31.22 -38.82
N LEU A 844 -9.11 30.79 -37.54
CA LEU A 844 -9.10 29.40 -37.14
C LEU A 844 -10.40 28.67 -37.46
N VAL A 845 -11.54 29.37 -37.38
CA VAL A 845 -12.86 28.86 -37.80
C VAL A 845 -12.87 28.65 -39.30
N ASP A 846 -12.42 29.64 -40.08
CA ASP A 846 -12.38 29.56 -41.56
C ASP A 846 -11.48 28.41 -42.07
N ARG A 847 -10.45 28.09 -41.32
CA ARG A 847 -9.58 26.92 -41.58
C ARG A 847 -10.11 25.58 -41.07
N ASN A 848 -11.33 25.53 -40.55
CA ASN A 848 -11.95 24.34 -39.96
C ASN A 848 -11.14 23.74 -38.77
N MET A 849 -10.36 24.53 -38.10
CA MET A 849 -9.59 24.09 -36.94
C MET A 849 -10.40 24.12 -35.64
N ILE A 850 -11.49 24.89 -35.62
CA ILE A 850 -12.43 25.04 -34.51
C ILE A 850 -13.86 25.06 -35.09
N SER A 851 -14.81 24.44 -34.41
CA SER A 851 -16.21 24.45 -34.82
C SER A 851 -16.85 25.82 -34.65
N VAL A 852 -17.60 26.29 -35.63
CA VAL A 852 -18.38 27.54 -35.59
C VAL A 852 -19.35 27.59 -34.41
N THR A 853 -19.85 26.45 -33.97
CA THR A 853 -20.78 26.34 -32.83
C THR A 853 -20.11 26.43 -31.47
N ALA A 854 -18.79 26.40 -31.41
CA ALA A 854 -18.01 26.41 -30.16
C ALA A 854 -17.45 27.81 -29.82
N VAL A 855 -17.45 28.73 -30.78
CA VAL A 855 -17.05 30.14 -30.66
C VAL A 855 -18.26 31.01 -30.33
#